data_c1cedb6d5d2eaa8dc652a1e2ae052e8b
#
_entry.id   c1cedb6d5d2eaa8dc652a1e2ae052e8b
#
_cell.length_a   1.000
_cell.length_b   1.000
_cell.length_c   1.000
_cell.angle_alpha   90.00
_cell.angle_beta   90.00
_cell.angle_gamma   90.00
#
_symmetry.space_group_name_H-M   'P 1'
#
loop_
_entity.id
_entity.type
_entity.pdbx_description
1 polymer ?
#
loop_
_entity_poly.entity_id
_entity_poly.type
_entity_poly.pdbx_seq_one_letter_code
_entity_poly.pdbx_strand_id
1 'polypeptide(L)'
;MNRFEKNILENEMGLDRLTAIRKDGDTEESVDDSTAANEEVEAEVTAPQTTDGGEQLKIDDMFLGSDNNDSFFLYGYQDELNLTSLKEESDKELESNDKDGTRLYVETVALLESGEIELEDGIALLKKNANNGHALSSVYLGQLYSDPELPIYNPTFALDCYVSAAKLDFGEGHYNLGLCYYRGFGCDVDHVAAADCFAKGAESFNANCICALGMCYEYGIGSDVNYEYAFNLYEKAAELGHAMAANNLGGCYFYGHGVEMDRQKAIEIYTRAISLGSSDAECRLGIILEEGEEVVRDAQAAVTHYKHAAKLQNPIALYRLGLCYMNGTALEQSYNQAYKCFVKAAALGYDPAKCEAGKLCAHGTGIKRNPDHAYKFFFSAADNGYIPAFYEVANCLFEGIGTMKDRVNAYKYFLKAYELDDIHRGEAAYKIGICHLKSAEHQKAFDWFVTGAELGCAAAHYMLGECYYFGVGTSANAASAVEAFLAAENMLSSNEISNEHFARLFMALAQCYEYGIGIQKDHVKAIYYYKQAAESGIDEALFRAGRAITQGIGMKAEYAAARPHILRAARRGYAPAMLMIGMFSDDGRGVAQNLDDAKAWYLKVLSSATEPHMSLYDFPERFAENFKLHTESRIRAHYKLGMLIAKQATDISGYIQSFEYIALAASMGYGGAQNEVARIYASGGDLAEYYNSPFFVPDAKFEGSDTMIGKDPLSDAMNKLGDTFFDGKGSLKKNEEAAARCYRYAAELGHAEGAYSYGWCLRHGVGIHENDAEAAKWLKMAADKGNVSAAYSYGLCCEEGSGTGVTNKREAVYYYRLAAGLGHVDAAKRFLKLSRSDE
;
A
#
# COMPACT_ATOMS: atom_id res chain seq x y z
N MET A 1 -8.81 16.12 -34.24
CA MET A 1 -9.04 15.59 -32.91
C MET A 1 -10.44 15.07 -32.87
N ASN A 2 -10.62 13.80 -32.60
CA ASN A 2 -11.94 13.16 -32.54
C ASN A 2 -12.73 13.69 -31.34
N ARG A 3 -14.04 13.81 -31.46
CA ARG A 3 -14.96 14.29 -30.40
C ARG A 3 -14.73 13.57 -29.06
N PHE A 4 -14.23 12.34 -29.12
CA PHE A 4 -13.87 11.49 -27.98
C PHE A 4 -12.63 11.96 -27.19
N GLU A 5 -11.60 12.48 -27.90
CA GLU A 5 -10.41 13.06 -27.25
C GLU A 5 -10.71 14.42 -26.60
N LYS A 6 -11.72 15.12 -27.08
CA LYS A 6 -12.18 16.39 -26.54
C LYS A 6 -12.95 16.23 -25.24
N ASN A 7 -13.79 15.21 -25.12
CA ASN A 7 -14.54 14.90 -23.89
C ASN A 7 -13.62 14.44 -22.73
N ILE A 8 -12.52 13.74 -23.02
CA ILE A 8 -11.53 13.39 -21.99
C ILE A 8 -10.83 14.66 -21.47
N LEU A 9 -10.50 15.60 -22.33
CA LEU A 9 -9.87 16.88 -21.96
C LEU A 9 -10.84 17.83 -21.24
N GLU A 10 -12.12 17.83 -21.58
CA GLU A 10 -13.15 18.67 -20.95
C GLU A 10 -13.58 18.12 -19.56
N ASN A 11 -13.56 16.81 -19.35
CA ASN A 11 -13.72 16.21 -18.03
C ASN A 11 -12.50 16.46 -17.12
N GLU A 12 -11.28 16.54 -17.66
CA GLU A 12 -10.11 16.97 -16.90
C GLU A 12 -10.22 18.43 -16.44
N MET A 13 -10.82 19.32 -17.24
CA MET A 13 -11.05 20.73 -16.86
C MET A 13 -12.22 20.89 -15.87
N GLY A 14 -13.18 19.95 -15.82
CA GLY A 14 -14.29 19.94 -14.86
C GLY A 14 -13.84 19.65 -13.44
N LEU A 15 -12.85 18.81 -13.25
CA LEU A 15 -12.26 18.48 -11.94
C LEU A 15 -11.45 19.64 -11.35
N ASP A 16 -10.79 20.43 -12.20
CA ASP A 16 -10.06 21.62 -11.76
C ASP A 16 -10.99 22.74 -11.27
N ARG A 17 -12.24 22.78 -11.73
CA ARG A 17 -13.25 23.75 -11.21
C ARG A 17 -13.77 23.38 -9.82
N LEU A 18 -13.84 22.11 -9.47
CA LEU A 18 -14.24 21.66 -8.12
C LEU A 18 -13.15 21.91 -7.07
N THR A 19 -11.88 21.92 -7.47
CA THR A 19 -10.76 22.27 -6.58
C THR A 19 -10.58 23.78 -6.42
N ALA A 20 -11.03 24.60 -7.35
CA ALA A 20 -10.98 26.07 -7.26
C ALA A 20 -12.04 26.65 -6.33
N ILE A 21 -13.20 26.00 -6.16
CA ILE A 21 -14.29 26.47 -5.27
C ILE A 21 -13.96 26.26 -3.78
N ARG A 22 -12.94 25.49 -3.43
CA ARG A 22 -12.51 25.28 -2.03
C ARG A 22 -11.43 26.24 -1.53
N LYS A 23 -11.01 27.23 -2.32
CA LYS A 23 -9.92 28.14 -1.96
C LYS A 23 -10.34 29.53 -1.50
N ASP A 24 -11.63 29.88 -1.55
CA ASP A 24 -12.13 31.18 -1.11
C ASP A 24 -13.07 31.05 0.10
N GLY A 25 -12.51 30.76 1.26
CA GLY A 25 -13.30 30.67 2.48
C GLY A 25 -12.52 30.55 3.78
N ASP A 26 -11.34 31.19 3.86
CA ASP A 26 -10.65 31.36 5.13
C ASP A 26 -10.68 32.81 5.57
N THR A 27 -11.59 33.11 6.49
CA THR A 27 -11.43 34.22 7.42
C THR A 27 -11.27 33.66 8.82
N GLU A 28 -10.15 34.01 9.41
CA GLU A 28 -9.72 33.71 10.77
C GLU A 28 -10.77 34.12 11.81
N GLU A 29 -11.13 33.22 12.71
CA GLU A 29 -11.51 33.56 14.09
C GLU A 29 -10.94 32.50 15.05
N SER A 30 -10.05 33.01 15.91
CA SER A 30 -9.49 32.36 17.05
C SER A 30 -10.55 32.08 18.13
N VAL A 31 -10.66 30.83 18.61
CA VAL A 31 -11.28 30.54 19.91
C VAL A 31 -10.51 29.46 20.65
N ASP A 32 -10.28 29.75 21.90
CA ASP A 32 -9.53 29.08 22.95
C ASP A 32 -9.91 27.63 23.24
N ASP A 33 -8.90 26.99 23.72
CA ASP A 33 -8.80 25.70 24.36
C ASP A 33 -9.71 25.57 25.60
N SER A 34 -10.55 24.53 25.66
CA SER A 34 -10.75 23.73 26.89
C SER A 34 -11.80 22.63 26.73
N THR A 35 -11.37 21.41 27.06
CA THR A 35 -12.16 20.32 27.64
C THR A 35 -13.38 19.80 26.88
N ALA A 36 -13.26 18.63 26.29
CA ALA A 36 -14.37 17.69 26.20
C ALA A 36 -13.90 16.24 26.23
N ALA A 37 -14.56 15.55 27.13
CA ALA A 37 -14.37 14.19 27.54
C ALA A 37 -14.53 13.15 26.43
N ASN A 38 -13.80 12.03 26.61
CA ASN A 38 -14.03 10.75 25.97
C ASN A 38 -15.48 10.29 26.17
N GLU A 39 -16.20 10.09 25.09
CA GLU A 39 -17.31 9.14 25.05
C GLU A 39 -16.87 7.96 24.17
N GLU A 40 -16.56 6.89 24.88
CA GLU A 40 -16.37 5.56 24.31
C GLU A 40 -17.74 5.05 23.81
N VAL A 41 -17.86 4.86 22.52
CA VAL A 41 -18.94 4.02 21.96
C VAL A 41 -18.35 2.63 21.76
N GLU A 42 -18.48 1.79 22.77
CA GLU A 42 -18.32 0.35 22.64
C GLU A 42 -19.50 -0.21 21.85
N ALA A 43 -19.27 -0.56 20.59
CA ALA A 43 -20.13 -1.47 19.85
C ALA A 43 -19.58 -2.88 20.04
N GLU A 44 -20.23 -3.68 20.88
CA GLU A 44 -20.02 -5.12 20.96
C GLU A 44 -20.42 -5.75 19.60
N VAL A 45 -19.41 -6.14 18.83
CA VAL A 45 -19.61 -7.01 17.66
C VAL A 45 -19.50 -8.46 18.15
N THR A 46 -20.64 -9.07 18.39
CA THR A 46 -20.74 -10.53 18.54
C THR A 46 -20.56 -11.18 17.17
N ALA A 47 -19.57 -12.06 17.07
CA ALA A 47 -19.30 -12.86 15.88
C ALA A 47 -20.53 -13.73 15.48
N PRO A 48 -20.94 -13.76 14.20
CA PRO A 48 -21.94 -14.70 13.74
C PRO A 48 -21.33 -16.10 13.63
N GLN A 49 -22.07 -17.08 14.10
CA GLN A 49 -21.73 -18.50 14.00
C GLN A 49 -21.74 -18.96 12.54
N THR A 50 -20.66 -19.62 12.14
CA THR A 50 -20.48 -20.26 10.84
C THR A 50 -21.50 -21.36 10.61
N THR A 51 -22.29 -21.25 9.53
CA THR A 51 -22.94 -22.40 8.91
C THR A 51 -22.14 -22.80 7.67
N ASP A 52 -21.70 -24.04 7.71
CA ASP A 52 -21.00 -24.77 6.64
C ASP A 52 -21.85 -24.82 5.38
N GLY A 53 -21.28 -24.48 4.23
CA GLY A 53 -21.92 -24.57 2.92
C GLY A 53 -21.11 -23.84 1.86
N GLY A 54 -19.89 -24.32 1.58
CA GLY A 54 -19.06 -23.80 0.50
C GLY A 54 -19.62 -24.18 -0.88
N GLU A 55 -20.42 -23.34 -1.49
CA GLU A 55 -20.57 -23.25 -2.92
C GLU A 55 -19.80 -22.03 -3.41
N GLN A 56 -18.82 -22.29 -4.27
CA GLN A 56 -18.05 -21.30 -4.98
C GLN A 56 -19.02 -20.53 -5.90
N LEU A 57 -19.44 -19.34 -5.46
CA LEU A 57 -20.28 -18.42 -6.24
C LEU A 57 -19.57 -18.14 -7.56
N LYS A 58 -20.20 -18.53 -8.66
CA LYS A 58 -19.73 -18.23 -10.01
C LYS A 58 -19.77 -16.72 -10.22
N ILE A 59 -18.78 -16.20 -10.96
CA ILE A 59 -18.64 -14.78 -11.27
C ILE A 59 -19.92 -14.14 -11.85
N ASP A 60 -20.78 -14.94 -12.46
CA ASP A 60 -22.06 -14.51 -13.02
C ASP A 60 -23.11 -14.13 -11.96
N ASP A 61 -23.05 -14.71 -10.75
CA ASP A 61 -23.94 -14.32 -9.65
C ASP A 61 -23.57 -12.94 -9.07
N MET A 62 -22.30 -12.49 -9.22
CA MET A 62 -21.88 -11.14 -8.87
C MET A 62 -22.46 -10.05 -9.80
N PHE A 63 -22.84 -10.40 -11.03
CA PHE A 63 -23.46 -9.46 -11.97
C PHE A 63 -24.97 -9.33 -11.82
N LEU A 64 -25.61 -10.27 -11.11
CA LEU A 64 -27.07 -10.31 -10.92
C LEU A 64 -27.53 -10.09 -9.47
N GLY A 65 -26.60 -10.10 -8.49
CA GLY A 65 -26.95 -10.13 -7.07
C GLY A 65 -26.53 -8.95 -6.21
N SER A 66 -25.94 -7.90 -6.76
CA SER A 66 -25.64 -6.70 -5.97
C SER A 66 -26.64 -5.58 -6.27
N ASP A 67 -27.04 -4.86 -5.24
CA ASP A 67 -28.04 -3.78 -5.20
C ASP A 67 -27.82 -2.57 -6.14
N ASN A 68 -27.09 -2.72 -7.23
CA ASN A 68 -26.90 -1.73 -8.28
C ASN A 68 -27.84 -1.95 -9.47
N ASN A 69 -29.17 -1.98 -9.20
CA ASN A 69 -30.22 -1.94 -10.23
C ASN A 69 -30.08 -0.71 -11.16
N ASP A 70 -29.42 0.36 -10.70
CA ASP A 70 -29.22 1.58 -11.48
C ASP A 70 -28.28 1.40 -12.67
N SER A 71 -27.29 0.51 -12.60
CA SER A 71 -26.33 0.32 -13.68
C SER A 71 -26.95 -0.37 -14.91
N PHE A 72 -27.92 -1.23 -14.70
CA PHE A 72 -28.55 -1.98 -15.79
C PHE A 72 -29.43 -1.07 -16.67
N PHE A 73 -30.17 -0.13 -16.07
CA PHE A 73 -30.89 0.91 -16.81
C PHE A 73 -29.95 1.98 -17.40
N LEU A 74 -28.75 2.19 -16.82
CA LEU A 74 -27.78 3.16 -17.32
C LEU A 74 -27.05 2.67 -18.58
N TYR A 75 -26.67 1.38 -18.64
CA TYR A 75 -25.84 0.87 -19.72
C TYR A 75 -26.61 0.46 -20.98
N GLY A 76 -27.90 0.04 -20.86
CA GLY A 76 -28.72 -0.27 -22.00
C GLY A 76 -29.33 0.95 -22.66
N TYR A 77 -29.18 2.14 -22.12
CA TYR A 77 -29.99 3.31 -22.46
C TYR A 77 -29.27 4.48 -23.10
N GLN A 78 -27.92 4.49 -23.18
CA GLN A 78 -27.21 5.56 -23.86
C GLN A 78 -27.36 5.53 -25.39
N ASP A 79 -27.77 4.39 -25.97
CA ASP A 79 -27.88 4.23 -27.42
C ASP A 79 -29.29 4.43 -27.96
N GLU A 80 -30.34 4.49 -27.13
CA GLU A 80 -31.75 4.52 -27.61
C GLU A 80 -32.50 5.83 -27.32
N LEU A 81 -31.85 6.93 -27.11
CA LEU A 81 -32.46 8.22 -27.49
C LEU A 81 -32.42 8.32 -29.02
N ASN A 82 -33.06 7.34 -29.65
CA ASN A 82 -32.96 7.16 -31.09
C ASN A 82 -33.98 8.06 -31.77
N LEU A 83 -33.50 9.19 -32.30
CA LEU A 83 -34.19 9.97 -33.36
C LEU A 83 -34.70 9.08 -34.49
N THR A 84 -34.14 7.88 -34.70
CA THR A 84 -34.58 6.89 -35.68
C THR A 84 -35.96 6.26 -35.35
N SER A 85 -36.27 5.94 -34.09
CA SER A 85 -37.60 5.39 -33.72
C SER A 85 -38.69 6.43 -33.89
N LEU A 86 -38.41 7.68 -33.55
CA LEU A 86 -39.36 8.80 -33.75
C LEU A 86 -39.54 9.15 -35.23
N LYS A 87 -38.47 8.98 -36.05
CA LYS A 87 -38.57 9.08 -37.50
C LYS A 87 -39.45 7.99 -38.09
N GLU A 88 -39.30 6.74 -37.67
CA GLU A 88 -40.11 5.61 -38.13
C GLU A 88 -41.61 5.74 -37.71
N GLU A 89 -41.90 6.29 -36.52
CA GLU A 89 -43.27 6.60 -36.12
C GLU A 89 -43.84 7.78 -36.90
N SER A 90 -43.07 8.83 -37.17
CA SER A 90 -43.53 9.95 -37.96
C SER A 90 -43.80 9.56 -39.43
N ASP A 91 -42.96 8.67 -39.99
CA ASP A 91 -43.14 8.14 -41.34
C ASP A 91 -44.41 7.27 -41.45
N LYS A 92 -44.72 6.49 -40.43
CA LYS A 92 -45.97 5.72 -40.36
C LYS A 92 -47.22 6.60 -40.22
N GLU A 93 -47.14 7.72 -39.49
CA GLU A 93 -48.22 8.70 -39.38
C GLU A 93 -48.40 9.52 -40.71
N LEU A 94 -47.33 9.83 -41.42
CA LEU A 94 -47.40 10.47 -42.77
C LEU A 94 -48.09 9.58 -43.80
N GLU A 95 -47.95 8.28 -43.76
CA GLU A 95 -48.64 7.31 -44.63
C GLU A 95 -50.11 7.19 -44.34
N SER A 96 -50.63 7.55 -43.13
CA SER A 96 -51.98 7.35 -42.65
C SER A 96 -52.98 8.48 -42.98
N ASN A 97 -52.66 9.44 -43.82
CA ASN A 97 -53.52 10.57 -44.22
C ASN A 97 -53.91 11.51 -43.06
N ASP A 98 -53.26 12.63 -43.09
CA ASP A 98 -53.73 13.83 -42.47
C ASP A 98 -53.30 14.10 -41.02
N LYS A 99 -52.41 15.08 -40.93
CA LYS A 99 -52.51 16.12 -39.86
C LYS A 99 -51.41 17.18 -40.12
N ASP A 100 -51.81 18.45 -40.25
CA ASP A 100 -50.98 19.63 -40.31
C ASP A 100 -49.84 19.65 -39.24
N GLY A 101 -50.06 18.94 -38.11
CA GLY A 101 -49.11 18.80 -37.02
C GLY A 101 -47.93 17.92 -37.33
N THR A 102 -48.08 16.78 -37.95
CA THR A 102 -47.02 15.83 -38.27
C THR A 102 -46.08 16.41 -39.34
N ARG A 103 -46.60 17.05 -40.35
CA ARG A 103 -45.81 17.72 -41.39
C ARG A 103 -44.98 18.86 -40.79
N LEU A 104 -45.59 19.69 -39.95
CA LEU A 104 -44.88 20.77 -39.27
C LEU A 104 -43.76 20.26 -38.40
N TYR A 105 -43.98 19.13 -37.70
CA TYR A 105 -42.98 18.47 -36.89
C TYR A 105 -41.79 18.01 -37.73
N VAL A 106 -42.04 17.20 -38.77
CA VAL A 106 -40.97 16.68 -39.67
C VAL A 106 -40.17 17.76 -40.28
N GLU A 107 -40.83 18.81 -40.82
CA GLU A 107 -40.17 19.97 -41.44
C GLU A 107 -39.33 20.72 -40.40
N THR A 108 -39.83 20.95 -39.17
CA THR A 108 -39.11 21.66 -38.12
C THR A 108 -37.88 20.87 -37.63
N VAL A 109 -38.02 19.56 -37.46
CA VAL A 109 -36.89 18.68 -37.01
C VAL A 109 -35.83 18.65 -38.11
N ALA A 110 -36.21 18.50 -39.37
CA ALA A 110 -35.26 18.51 -40.48
C ALA A 110 -34.49 19.85 -40.62
N LEU A 111 -35.16 20.98 -40.37
CA LEU A 111 -34.54 22.30 -40.40
C LEU A 111 -33.58 22.54 -39.20
N LEU A 112 -33.93 21.94 -38.04
CA LEU A 112 -33.04 21.98 -36.86
C LEU A 112 -31.80 21.10 -37.06
N GLU A 113 -31.98 19.89 -37.59
CA GLU A 113 -30.86 18.98 -37.88
C GLU A 113 -29.91 19.51 -38.93
N SER A 114 -30.45 20.20 -39.96
CA SER A 114 -29.64 20.85 -41.01
C SER A 114 -28.99 22.17 -40.57
N GLY A 115 -29.41 22.72 -39.44
CA GLY A 115 -28.94 24.03 -38.95
C GLY A 115 -29.47 25.21 -39.76
N GLU A 116 -30.55 25.01 -40.54
CA GLU A 116 -31.16 26.06 -41.35
C GLU A 116 -32.02 27.03 -40.52
N ILE A 117 -32.44 26.61 -39.31
CA ILE A 117 -33.13 27.50 -38.35
C ILE A 117 -32.40 27.47 -37.02
N GLU A 118 -32.50 28.58 -36.27
CA GLU A 118 -31.96 28.69 -34.92
C GLU A 118 -32.77 27.81 -33.94
N LEU A 119 -32.11 27.30 -32.91
CA LEU A 119 -32.72 26.43 -31.93
C LEU A 119 -33.99 27.06 -31.28
N GLU A 120 -33.95 28.36 -30.99
CA GLU A 120 -35.08 29.10 -30.40
C GLU A 120 -36.31 29.15 -31.31
N ASP A 121 -36.09 29.35 -32.62
CA ASP A 121 -37.18 29.36 -33.60
C ASP A 121 -37.81 27.96 -33.77
N GLY A 122 -36.98 26.92 -33.81
CA GLY A 122 -37.46 25.54 -33.86
C GLY A 122 -38.28 25.17 -32.63
N ILE A 123 -37.82 25.55 -31.44
CA ILE A 123 -38.54 25.37 -30.20
C ILE A 123 -39.91 26.09 -30.23
N ALA A 124 -39.93 27.30 -30.77
CA ALA A 124 -41.20 28.04 -30.86
C ALA A 124 -42.23 27.35 -31.74
N LEU A 125 -41.76 26.80 -32.90
CA LEU A 125 -42.61 26.01 -33.79
C LEU A 125 -43.09 24.71 -33.13
N LEU A 126 -42.21 23.99 -32.49
CA LEU A 126 -42.54 22.72 -31.77
C LEU A 126 -43.49 22.96 -30.62
N LYS A 127 -43.31 24.04 -29.84
CA LYS A 127 -44.26 24.45 -28.79
C LYS A 127 -45.63 24.76 -29.30
N LYS A 128 -45.71 25.48 -30.45
CA LYS A 128 -46.99 25.75 -31.09
C LYS A 128 -47.68 24.47 -31.52
N ASN A 129 -46.92 23.53 -32.06
CA ASN A 129 -47.45 22.24 -32.52
C ASN A 129 -47.89 21.36 -31.33
N ALA A 130 -47.07 21.27 -30.28
CA ALA A 130 -47.39 20.55 -29.02
C ALA A 130 -48.69 21.11 -28.35
N ASN A 131 -48.83 22.42 -28.32
CA ASN A 131 -50.02 23.10 -27.79
C ASN A 131 -51.27 22.80 -28.61
N ASN A 132 -51.12 22.44 -29.90
CA ASN A 132 -52.22 21.97 -30.75
C ASN A 132 -52.56 20.46 -30.55
N GLY A 133 -51.87 19.82 -29.63
CA GLY A 133 -52.12 18.39 -29.30
C GLY A 133 -51.23 17.42 -30.09
N HIS A 134 -50.13 17.86 -30.68
CA HIS A 134 -49.21 16.97 -31.37
C HIS A 134 -48.23 16.31 -30.40
N ALA A 135 -48.38 15.03 -30.09
CA ALA A 135 -47.67 14.30 -29.05
C ALA A 135 -46.17 14.17 -29.33
N LEU A 136 -45.77 13.86 -30.59
CA LEU A 136 -44.35 13.78 -31.00
C LEU A 136 -43.61 15.07 -30.74
N SER A 137 -44.24 16.22 -31.03
CA SER A 137 -43.60 17.53 -30.73
C SER A 137 -43.36 17.75 -29.24
N SER A 138 -44.29 17.23 -28.41
CA SER A 138 -44.11 17.30 -26.95
C SER A 138 -42.95 16.41 -26.48
N VAL A 139 -42.84 15.19 -27.02
CA VAL A 139 -41.73 14.29 -26.68
C VAL A 139 -40.40 14.88 -27.13
N TYR A 140 -40.29 15.38 -28.36
CA TYR A 140 -39.05 15.97 -28.87
C TYR A 140 -38.65 17.23 -28.11
N LEU A 141 -39.60 18.07 -27.72
CA LEU A 141 -39.31 19.21 -26.83
C LEU A 141 -38.76 18.73 -25.49
N GLY A 142 -39.35 17.68 -24.90
CA GLY A 142 -38.85 17.07 -23.68
C GLY A 142 -37.40 16.60 -23.83
N GLN A 143 -37.08 15.95 -24.94
CA GLN A 143 -35.71 15.52 -25.24
C GLN A 143 -34.72 16.70 -25.36
N LEU A 144 -35.09 17.78 -26.08
CA LEU A 144 -34.27 18.99 -26.18
C LEU A 144 -34.03 19.64 -24.81
N TYR A 145 -35.05 19.69 -23.94
CA TYR A 145 -34.90 20.21 -22.57
C TYR A 145 -34.18 19.26 -21.62
N SER A 146 -34.04 17.98 -21.98
CA SER A 146 -33.30 16.98 -21.20
C SER A 146 -31.81 16.92 -21.52
N ASP A 147 -31.38 17.55 -22.61
CA ASP A 147 -29.98 17.53 -23.05
C ASP A 147 -29.14 18.56 -22.26
N PRO A 148 -28.21 18.12 -21.38
CA PRO A 148 -27.38 19.03 -20.60
C PRO A 148 -26.36 19.82 -21.43
N GLU A 149 -26.08 19.42 -22.69
CA GLU A 149 -25.21 20.15 -23.60
C GLU A 149 -25.90 21.36 -24.21
N LEU A 150 -27.24 21.42 -24.18
CA LEU A 150 -27.99 22.52 -24.76
C LEU A 150 -28.21 23.67 -23.75
N PRO A 151 -28.13 24.95 -24.20
CA PRO A 151 -28.31 26.09 -23.33
C PRO A 151 -29.71 26.21 -22.72
N ILE A 152 -30.65 25.40 -23.22
CA ILE A 152 -32.06 25.37 -22.77
C ILE A 152 -32.33 24.27 -21.72
N TYR A 153 -31.32 23.52 -21.27
CA TYR A 153 -31.46 22.44 -20.31
C TYR A 153 -32.38 22.82 -19.13
N ASN A 154 -33.45 22.08 -18.98
CA ASN A 154 -34.45 22.32 -17.94
C ASN A 154 -35.26 21.05 -17.63
N PRO A 155 -34.82 20.25 -16.63
CA PRO A 155 -35.47 18.97 -16.29
C PRO A 155 -36.94 19.05 -15.96
N THR A 156 -37.39 20.12 -15.25
CA THR A 156 -38.79 20.27 -14.90
C THR A 156 -39.66 20.57 -16.10
N PHE A 157 -39.16 21.36 -17.06
CA PHE A 157 -39.87 21.63 -18.30
C PHE A 157 -39.92 20.43 -19.23
N ALA A 158 -38.85 19.62 -19.23
CA ALA A 158 -38.79 18.33 -19.95
C ALA A 158 -39.89 17.39 -19.42
N LEU A 159 -40.00 17.26 -18.09
CA LEU A 159 -41.06 16.48 -17.42
C LEU A 159 -42.45 16.98 -17.85
N ASP A 160 -42.72 18.28 -17.86
CA ASP A 160 -44.00 18.85 -18.29
C ASP A 160 -44.34 18.49 -19.74
N CYS A 161 -43.34 18.45 -20.60
CA CYS A 161 -43.48 18.03 -22.00
C CYS A 161 -43.90 16.55 -22.09
N TYR A 162 -43.23 15.66 -21.34
CA TYR A 162 -43.57 14.23 -21.31
C TYR A 162 -44.93 13.97 -20.66
N VAL A 163 -45.32 14.71 -19.61
CA VAL A 163 -46.69 14.69 -19.05
C VAL A 163 -47.74 15.09 -20.09
N SER A 164 -47.40 16.07 -20.91
CA SER A 164 -48.33 16.55 -21.97
C SER A 164 -48.52 15.49 -23.05
N ALA A 165 -47.45 14.82 -23.48
CA ALA A 165 -47.51 13.70 -24.42
C ALA A 165 -48.25 12.48 -23.85
N ALA A 166 -47.99 12.13 -22.56
CA ALA A 166 -48.67 11.02 -21.87
C ALA A 166 -50.20 11.27 -21.73
N LYS A 167 -50.63 12.52 -21.50
CA LYS A 167 -52.08 12.88 -21.47
C LYS A 167 -52.76 12.68 -22.80
N LEU A 168 -52.05 12.57 -23.89
CA LEU A 168 -52.58 12.25 -25.21
C LEU A 168 -52.58 10.74 -25.51
N ASP A 169 -52.33 9.92 -24.48
CA ASP A 169 -52.17 8.44 -24.55
C ASP A 169 -51.10 7.98 -25.53
N PHE A 170 -50.08 8.84 -25.72
CA PHE A 170 -48.95 8.54 -26.60
C PHE A 170 -47.92 7.66 -25.87
N GLY A 171 -47.65 6.46 -26.38
CA GLY A 171 -46.84 5.44 -25.74
C GLY A 171 -45.45 5.94 -25.39
N GLU A 172 -44.74 6.65 -26.31
CA GLU A 172 -43.41 7.24 -26.08
C GLU A 172 -43.46 8.33 -25.00
N GLY A 173 -44.57 9.06 -24.88
CA GLY A 173 -44.79 10.02 -23.81
C GLY A 173 -44.84 9.35 -22.45
N HIS A 174 -45.59 8.23 -22.36
CA HIS A 174 -45.65 7.42 -21.14
C HIS A 174 -44.29 6.82 -20.79
N TYR A 175 -43.50 6.35 -21.78
CA TYR A 175 -42.23 5.80 -21.61
C TYR A 175 -41.24 6.81 -20.99
N ASN A 176 -41.06 7.99 -21.62
CA ASN A 176 -40.19 9.02 -21.14
C ASN A 176 -40.62 9.57 -19.78
N LEU A 177 -41.90 9.71 -19.52
CA LEU A 177 -42.45 10.09 -18.21
C LEU A 177 -42.10 9.06 -17.14
N GLY A 178 -42.25 7.76 -17.46
CA GLY A 178 -41.90 6.65 -16.58
C GLY A 178 -40.39 6.68 -16.23
N LEU A 179 -39.51 6.98 -17.19
CA LEU A 179 -38.07 7.18 -16.97
C LEU A 179 -37.80 8.38 -16.08
N CYS A 180 -38.53 9.49 -16.21
CA CYS A 180 -38.41 10.65 -15.33
C CYS A 180 -38.70 10.28 -13.87
N TYR A 181 -39.79 9.56 -13.59
CA TYR A 181 -40.14 9.09 -12.26
C TYR A 181 -39.13 8.07 -11.74
N TYR A 182 -38.63 7.17 -12.58
CA TYR A 182 -37.63 6.17 -12.21
C TYR A 182 -36.31 6.81 -11.74
N ARG A 183 -35.82 7.82 -12.45
CA ARG A 183 -34.56 8.49 -12.20
C ARG A 183 -34.65 9.72 -11.27
N GLY A 184 -35.83 10.19 -10.98
CA GLY A 184 -36.00 11.47 -10.29
C GLY A 184 -35.64 12.66 -11.18
N PHE A 185 -35.82 12.56 -12.51
CA PHE A 185 -35.45 13.61 -13.45
C PHE A 185 -36.56 14.67 -13.54
N GLY A 186 -36.31 15.86 -13.02
CA GLY A 186 -37.31 16.92 -12.92
C GLY A 186 -38.38 16.75 -11.85
N CYS A 187 -38.34 15.64 -11.11
CA CYS A 187 -39.24 15.29 -10.01
C CYS A 187 -38.46 14.42 -8.99
N ASP A 188 -39.12 14.07 -7.87
CA ASP A 188 -38.59 13.05 -6.95
C ASP A 188 -38.72 11.65 -7.56
N VAL A 189 -37.83 10.73 -7.15
CA VAL A 189 -37.88 9.32 -7.56
C VAL A 189 -39.18 8.70 -7.06
N ASP A 190 -39.97 8.09 -7.97
CA ASP A 190 -41.19 7.36 -7.68
C ASP A 190 -41.33 6.12 -8.58
N HIS A 191 -40.83 5.00 -8.10
CA HIS A 191 -40.81 3.74 -8.84
C HIS A 191 -42.23 3.18 -9.12
N VAL A 192 -43.20 3.49 -8.24
CA VAL A 192 -44.59 3.07 -8.46
C VAL A 192 -45.21 3.87 -9.60
N ALA A 193 -45.03 5.19 -9.59
CA ALA A 193 -45.48 6.05 -10.69
C ALA A 193 -44.80 5.69 -12.02
N ALA A 194 -43.51 5.28 -11.98
CA ALA A 194 -42.79 4.81 -13.16
C ALA A 194 -43.44 3.56 -13.75
N ALA A 195 -43.68 2.53 -12.92
CA ALA A 195 -44.35 1.29 -13.34
C ALA A 195 -45.73 1.55 -13.90
N ASP A 196 -46.52 2.45 -13.29
CA ASP A 196 -47.85 2.83 -13.77
C ASP A 196 -47.80 3.51 -15.15
N CYS A 197 -46.80 4.34 -15.38
CA CYS A 197 -46.58 4.96 -16.67
C CYS A 197 -46.23 3.92 -17.75
N PHE A 198 -45.30 2.99 -17.44
CA PHE A 198 -44.95 1.90 -18.35
C PHE A 198 -46.16 0.99 -18.64
N ALA A 199 -46.98 0.71 -17.64
CA ALA A 199 -48.20 -0.07 -17.82
C ALA A 199 -49.19 0.62 -18.80
N LYS A 200 -49.41 1.92 -18.66
CA LYS A 200 -50.27 2.70 -19.57
C LYS A 200 -49.73 2.71 -21.01
N GLY A 201 -48.42 2.94 -21.16
CA GLY A 201 -47.78 2.88 -22.48
C GLY A 201 -47.78 1.49 -23.08
N ALA A 202 -47.77 0.42 -22.26
CA ALA A 202 -47.92 -0.96 -22.73
C ALA A 202 -49.31 -1.25 -23.28
N GLU A 203 -50.36 -0.60 -22.77
CA GLU A 203 -51.73 -0.69 -23.33
C GLU A 203 -51.83 -0.18 -24.77
N SER A 204 -50.96 0.80 -25.12
CA SER A 204 -50.83 1.33 -26.48
C SER A 204 -49.87 0.51 -27.36
N PHE A 205 -49.48 -0.70 -26.93
CA PHE A 205 -48.50 -1.55 -27.62
C PHE A 205 -47.13 -0.91 -27.88
N ASN A 206 -46.74 0.07 -27.09
CA ASN A 206 -45.38 0.64 -27.17
C ASN A 206 -44.39 -0.39 -26.64
N ALA A 207 -43.45 -0.83 -27.50
CA ALA A 207 -42.52 -1.91 -27.21
C ALA A 207 -41.50 -1.51 -26.09
N ASN A 208 -41.11 -0.23 -26.01
CA ASN A 208 -40.24 0.30 -24.96
C ASN A 208 -40.98 0.20 -23.59
N CYS A 209 -42.24 0.59 -23.51
CA CYS A 209 -43.02 0.50 -22.29
C CYS A 209 -43.25 -0.95 -21.86
N ILE A 210 -43.55 -1.85 -22.80
CA ILE A 210 -43.76 -3.29 -22.51
C ILE A 210 -42.46 -3.89 -21.95
N CYS A 211 -41.31 -3.57 -22.57
CA CYS A 211 -39.99 -4.02 -22.08
C CYS A 211 -39.69 -3.46 -20.69
N ALA A 212 -39.85 -2.14 -20.50
CA ALA A 212 -39.59 -1.49 -19.20
C ALA A 212 -40.53 -2.03 -18.09
N LEU A 213 -41.78 -2.29 -18.40
CA LEU A 213 -42.70 -2.93 -17.47
C LEU A 213 -42.25 -4.35 -17.11
N GLY A 214 -41.74 -5.11 -18.09
CA GLY A 214 -41.14 -6.42 -17.86
C GLY A 214 -39.97 -6.34 -16.86
N MET A 215 -39.13 -5.35 -17.00
CA MET A 215 -38.02 -5.10 -16.06
C MET A 215 -38.52 -4.70 -14.66
N CYS A 216 -39.62 -3.92 -14.58
CA CYS A 216 -40.24 -3.60 -13.29
C CYS A 216 -40.68 -4.86 -12.53
N TYR A 217 -41.25 -5.84 -13.22
CA TYR A 217 -41.67 -7.12 -12.61
C TYR A 217 -40.50 -8.08 -12.38
N GLU A 218 -39.47 -8.06 -13.19
CA GLU A 218 -38.27 -8.89 -12.99
C GLU A 218 -37.50 -8.48 -11.74
N TYR A 219 -37.31 -7.17 -11.52
CA TYR A 219 -36.49 -6.63 -10.43
C TYR A 219 -37.29 -6.09 -9.23
N GLY A 220 -38.64 -6.12 -9.27
CA GLY A 220 -39.46 -5.58 -8.19
C GLY A 220 -39.46 -4.05 -8.11
N ILE A 221 -39.35 -3.35 -9.24
CA ILE A 221 -39.29 -1.89 -9.29
C ILE A 221 -40.70 -1.32 -9.35
N GLY A 222 -41.15 -0.74 -8.25
CA GLY A 222 -42.52 -0.21 -8.11
C GLY A 222 -43.62 -1.29 -8.12
N SER A 223 -43.26 -2.56 -8.14
CA SER A 223 -44.15 -3.71 -8.13
C SER A 223 -43.49 -4.90 -7.41
N ASP A 224 -44.27 -5.91 -7.04
CA ASP A 224 -43.71 -7.17 -6.55
C ASP A 224 -43.03 -7.93 -7.69
N VAL A 225 -41.95 -8.67 -7.38
CA VAL A 225 -41.23 -9.51 -8.36
C VAL A 225 -42.18 -10.58 -8.91
N ASN A 226 -42.25 -10.66 -10.23
CA ASN A 226 -43.07 -11.67 -10.94
C ASN A 226 -42.39 -12.07 -12.25
N TYR A 227 -41.54 -13.07 -12.20
CA TYR A 227 -40.76 -13.55 -13.37
C TYR A 227 -41.68 -14.08 -14.52
N GLU A 228 -42.78 -14.73 -14.20
CA GLU A 228 -43.72 -15.26 -15.22
C GLU A 228 -44.39 -14.11 -16.00
N TYR A 229 -44.74 -13.04 -15.30
CA TYR A 229 -45.37 -11.88 -15.96
C TYR A 229 -44.30 -11.09 -16.74
N ALA A 230 -43.07 -10.94 -16.21
CA ALA A 230 -41.94 -10.33 -16.91
C ALA A 230 -41.63 -11.09 -18.21
N PHE A 231 -41.52 -12.42 -18.16
CA PHE A 231 -41.32 -13.27 -19.33
C PHE A 231 -42.37 -13.01 -20.43
N ASN A 232 -43.67 -12.99 -20.08
CA ASN A 232 -44.75 -12.74 -21.06
C ASN A 232 -44.67 -11.33 -21.67
N LEU A 233 -44.20 -10.33 -20.91
CA LEU A 233 -43.98 -8.98 -21.41
C LEU A 233 -42.80 -8.92 -22.37
N TYR A 234 -41.66 -9.55 -22.00
CA TYR A 234 -40.51 -9.63 -22.89
C TYR A 234 -40.82 -10.35 -24.20
N GLU A 235 -41.60 -11.44 -24.13
CA GLU A 235 -42.05 -12.16 -25.33
C GLU A 235 -42.88 -11.25 -26.27
N LYS A 236 -43.84 -10.49 -25.72
CA LYS A 236 -44.64 -9.52 -26.49
C LYS A 236 -43.77 -8.40 -27.10
N ALA A 237 -42.86 -7.81 -26.31
CA ALA A 237 -42.01 -6.76 -26.83
C ALA A 237 -41.01 -7.27 -27.89
N ALA A 238 -40.48 -8.51 -27.70
CA ALA A 238 -39.62 -9.16 -28.68
C ALA A 238 -40.34 -9.49 -29.99
N GLU A 239 -41.65 -9.85 -29.92
CA GLU A 239 -42.48 -10.04 -31.11
C GLU A 239 -42.70 -8.75 -31.90
N LEU A 240 -42.75 -7.59 -31.19
CA LEU A 240 -42.80 -6.26 -31.79
C LEU A 240 -41.44 -5.80 -32.34
N GLY A 241 -40.38 -6.62 -32.26
CA GLY A 241 -39.04 -6.33 -32.77
C GLY A 241 -38.12 -5.58 -31.81
N HIS A 242 -38.47 -5.48 -30.52
CA HIS A 242 -37.65 -4.78 -29.54
C HIS A 242 -36.39 -5.61 -29.15
N ALA A 243 -35.22 -5.11 -29.51
CA ALA A 243 -33.96 -5.84 -29.39
C ALA A 243 -33.59 -6.19 -27.95
N MET A 244 -33.77 -5.24 -27.01
CA MET A 244 -33.49 -5.46 -25.58
C MET A 244 -34.47 -6.48 -24.97
N ALA A 245 -35.74 -6.41 -25.33
CA ALA A 245 -36.73 -7.41 -24.84
C ALA A 245 -36.38 -8.82 -25.33
N ALA A 246 -35.93 -8.95 -26.59
CA ALA A 246 -35.44 -10.22 -27.11
C ALA A 246 -34.18 -10.71 -26.33
N ASN A 247 -33.24 -9.80 -25.97
CA ASN A 247 -32.12 -10.16 -25.10
C ASN A 247 -32.58 -10.63 -23.72
N ASN A 248 -33.49 -9.91 -23.07
CA ASN A 248 -34.02 -10.26 -21.75
C ASN A 248 -34.82 -11.56 -21.79
N LEU A 249 -35.59 -11.80 -22.85
CA LEU A 249 -36.26 -13.08 -23.10
C LEU A 249 -35.28 -14.25 -23.21
N GLY A 250 -34.13 -14.01 -23.88
CA GLY A 250 -33.03 -14.98 -23.91
C GLY A 250 -32.49 -15.27 -22.50
N GLY A 251 -32.38 -14.23 -21.66
CA GLY A 251 -32.02 -14.35 -20.26
C GLY A 251 -33.00 -15.18 -19.46
N CYS A 252 -34.32 -14.98 -19.66
CA CYS A 252 -35.37 -15.77 -19.02
C CYS A 252 -35.21 -17.26 -19.29
N TYR A 253 -34.95 -17.66 -20.53
CA TYR A 253 -34.65 -19.06 -20.88
C TYR A 253 -33.35 -19.57 -20.33
N PHE A 254 -32.32 -18.72 -20.26
CA PHE A 254 -30.99 -19.11 -19.80
C PHE A 254 -30.98 -19.43 -18.31
N TYR A 255 -31.64 -18.61 -17.49
CA TYR A 255 -31.70 -18.73 -16.02
C TYR A 255 -32.94 -19.44 -15.50
N GLY A 256 -33.93 -19.67 -16.32
CA GLY A 256 -35.23 -20.26 -15.89
C GLY A 256 -36.15 -19.26 -15.18
N HIS A 257 -36.06 -17.96 -15.51
CA HIS A 257 -36.91 -16.93 -14.92
C HIS A 257 -38.27 -16.87 -15.57
N GLY A 258 -39.30 -17.35 -14.87
CA GLY A 258 -40.67 -17.37 -15.34
C GLY A 258 -40.99 -18.43 -16.41
N VAL A 259 -40.02 -19.25 -16.78
CA VAL A 259 -40.08 -20.32 -17.76
C VAL A 259 -39.12 -21.43 -17.36
N GLU A 260 -39.34 -22.68 -17.85
CA GLU A 260 -38.36 -23.74 -17.67
C GLU A 260 -37.01 -23.38 -18.37
N MET A 261 -35.90 -23.62 -17.67
CA MET A 261 -34.59 -23.34 -18.18
C MET A 261 -34.31 -24.12 -19.46
N ASP A 262 -34.00 -23.44 -20.53
CA ASP A 262 -33.63 -24.00 -21.83
C ASP A 262 -32.55 -23.13 -22.48
N ARG A 263 -31.29 -23.51 -22.25
CA ARG A 263 -30.12 -22.77 -22.74
C ARG A 263 -29.98 -22.81 -24.25
N GLN A 264 -30.43 -23.90 -24.92
CA GLN A 264 -30.40 -23.97 -26.37
C GLN A 264 -31.37 -22.97 -27.00
N LYS A 265 -32.55 -22.86 -26.42
CA LYS A 265 -33.54 -21.85 -26.82
C LYS A 265 -33.07 -20.42 -26.50
N ALA A 266 -32.36 -20.23 -25.39
CA ALA A 266 -31.76 -18.95 -25.07
C ALA A 266 -30.78 -18.48 -26.17
N ILE A 267 -29.91 -19.38 -26.65
CA ILE A 267 -28.98 -19.11 -27.76
C ILE A 267 -29.71 -18.71 -29.06
N GLU A 268 -30.80 -19.41 -29.39
CA GLU A 268 -31.64 -19.07 -30.55
C GLU A 268 -32.26 -17.69 -30.41
N ILE A 269 -32.75 -17.36 -29.23
CA ILE A 269 -33.35 -16.03 -28.93
C ILE A 269 -32.25 -14.94 -28.93
N TYR A 270 -31.07 -15.17 -28.33
CA TYR A 270 -29.99 -14.23 -28.43
C TYR A 270 -29.54 -13.98 -29.87
N THR A 271 -29.50 -15.03 -30.69
CA THR A 271 -29.15 -14.88 -32.13
C THR A 271 -30.22 -14.02 -32.83
N ARG A 272 -31.51 -14.17 -32.48
CA ARG A 272 -32.56 -13.28 -32.97
C ARG A 272 -32.37 -11.84 -32.47
N ALA A 273 -32.07 -11.65 -31.18
CA ALA A 273 -31.83 -10.33 -30.60
C ALA A 273 -30.63 -9.62 -31.29
N ILE A 274 -29.57 -10.36 -31.65
CA ILE A 274 -28.42 -9.87 -32.44
C ILE A 274 -28.87 -9.37 -33.80
N SER A 275 -29.78 -10.13 -34.47
CA SER A 275 -30.30 -9.69 -35.77
C SER A 275 -31.19 -8.43 -35.68
N LEU A 276 -31.70 -8.12 -34.50
CA LEU A 276 -32.41 -6.87 -34.18
C LEU A 276 -31.46 -5.75 -33.70
N GLY A 277 -30.15 -5.99 -33.65
CA GLY A 277 -29.14 -4.99 -33.29
C GLY A 277 -28.74 -4.97 -31.81
N SER A 278 -29.12 -5.97 -31.00
CA SER A 278 -28.74 -6.01 -29.59
C SER A 278 -27.26 -6.30 -29.38
N SER A 279 -26.50 -5.30 -28.93
CA SER A 279 -25.10 -5.44 -28.54
C SER A 279 -24.94 -6.28 -27.24
N ASP A 280 -25.92 -6.27 -26.38
CA ASP A 280 -25.95 -7.05 -25.14
C ASP A 280 -26.09 -8.54 -25.43
N ALA A 281 -27.00 -8.91 -26.32
CA ALA A 281 -27.15 -10.30 -26.75
C ALA A 281 -25.89 -10.82 -27.42
N GLU A 282 -25.22 -10.00 -28.20
CA GLU A 282 -23.92 -10.32 -28.81
C GLU A 282 -22.85 -10.56 -27.74
N CYS A 283 -22.79 -9.71 -26.74
CA CYS A 283 -21.88 -9.89 -25.60
C CYS A 283 -22.18 -11.16 -24.80
N ARG A 284 -23.46 -11.43 -24.49
CA ARG A 284 -23.88 -12.64 -23.75
C ARG A 284 -23.57 -13.91 -24.51
N LEU A 285 -23.81 -13.95 -25.83
CA LEU A 285 -23.44 -15.11 -26.64
C LEU A 285 -21.92 -15.34 -26.64
N GLY A 286 -21.13 -14.27 -26.66
CA GLY A 286 -19.68 -14.33 -26.47
C GLY A 286 -19.27 -14.95 -25.15
N ILE A 287 -19.96 -14.61 -24.03
CA ILE A 287 -19.71 -15.17 -22.69
C ILE A 287 -20.03 -16.66 -22.67
N ILE A 288 -21.19 -17.06 -23.17
CA ILE A 288 -21.61 -18.47 -23.25
C ILE A 288 -20.58 -19.32 -24.01
N LEU A 289 -20.04 -18.82 -25.12
CA LEU A 289 -19.03 -19.49 -25.91
C LEU A 289 -17.65 -19.52 -25.23
N GLU A 290 -17.32 -18.50 -24.42
CA GLU A 290 -16.08 -18.45 -23.66
C GLU A 290 -16.09 -19.48 -22.52
N GLU A 291 -17.20 -19.59 -21.79
CA GLU A 291 -17.35 -20.45 -20.63
C GLU A 291 -17.55 -21.91 -21.03
N GLY A 292 -18.22 -22.16 -22.16
CA GLY A 292 -18.47 -23.50 -22.67
C GLY A 292 -19.57 -24.24 -21.90
N GLU A 293 -20.53 -23.53 -21.29
CA GLU A 293 -21.68 -24.12 -20.63
C GLU A 293 -22.70 -24.67 -21.67
N GLU A 294 -22.86 -25.99 -21.69
CA GLU A 294 -23.74 -26.72 -22.62
C GLU A 294 -23.48 -26.55 -24.13
N VAL A 295 -22.51 -25.73 -24.48
CA VAL A 295 -21.95 -25.55 -25.83
C VAL A 295 -20.46 -25.88 -25.80
N VAL A 296 -19.94 -26.32 -26.94
CA VAL A 296 -18.51 -26.50 -27.05
C VAL A 296 -17.84 -25.14 -26.87
N ARG A 297 -16.93 -25.05 -25.91
CA ARG A 297 -16.15 -23.82 -25.67
C ARG A 297 -15.43 -23.39 -26.93
N ASP A 298 -15.69 -22.19 -27.40
CA ASP A 298 -15.05 -21.59 -28.57
C ASP A 298 -14.63 -20.15 -28.27
N ALA A 299 -13.43 -20.02 -27.72
CA ALA A 299 -12.86 -18.71 -27.37
C ALA A 299 -12.64 -17.82 -28.62
N GLN A 300 -12.44 -18.39 -29.83
CA GLN A 300 -12.26 -17.63 -31.06
C GLN A 300 -13.59 -17.01 -31.53
N ALA A 301 -14.67 -17.78 -31.45
CA ALA A 301 -16.02 -17.28 -31.73
C ALA A 301 -16.42 -16.21 -30.69
N ALA A 302 -16.15 -16.47 -29.38
CA ALA A 302 -16.42 -15.51 -28.30
C ALA A 302 -15.77 -14.15 -28.56
N VAL A 303 -14.47 -14.14 -28.90
CA VAL A 303 -13.74 -12.91 -29.24
C VAL A 303 -14.35 -12.21 -30.45
N THR A 304 -14.89 -12.94 -31.41
CA THR A 304 -15.55 -12.35 -32.58
C THR A 304 -16.81 -11.60 -32.16
N HIS A 305 -17.62 -12.19 -31.31
CA HIS A 305 -18.81 -11.55 -30.76
C HIS A 305 -18.45 -10.34 -29.88
N TYR A 306 -17.44 -10.43 -29.00
CA TYR A 306 -16.97 -9.28 -28.22
C TYR A 306 -16.50 -8.13 -29.12
N LYS A 307 -15.81 -8.42 -30.24
CA LYS A 307 -15.39 -7.38 -31.19
C LYS A 307 -16.57 -6.69 -31.89
N HIS A 308 -17.63 -7.42 -32.19
CA HIS A 308 -18.85 -6.85 -32.76
C HIS A 308 -19.56 -5.96 -31.76
N ALA A 309 -19.85 -6.50 -30.55
CA ALA A 309 -20.48 -5.74 -29.49
C ALA A 309 -19.65 -4.50 -29.07
N ALA A 310 -18.32 -4.63 -29.03
CA ALA A 310 -17.41 -3.52 -28.76
C ALA A 310 -17.43 -2.40 -29.82
N LYS A 311 -17.70 -2.71 -31.10
CA LYS A 311 -17.94 -1.71 -32.15
C LYS A 311 -19.23 -0.92 -31.91
N LEU A 312 -20.23 -1.56 -31.33
CA LEU A 312 -21.48 -0.96 -30.88
C LEU A 312 -21.35 -0.30 -29.50
N GLN A 313 -20.11 -0.08 -29.03
CA GLN A 313 -19.77 0.56 -27.76
C GLN A 313 -20.33 -0.14 -26.52
N ASN A 314 -20.56 -1.46 -26.58
CA ASN A 314 -20.98 -2.23 -25.42
C ASN A 314 -19.86 -2.27 -24.38
N PRO A 315 -20.06 -1.73 -23.14
CA PRO A 315 -18.99 -1.60 -22.15
C PRO A 315 -18.53 -2.95 -21.60
N ILE A 316 -19.43 -3.92 -21.46
CA ILE A 316 -19.10 -5.27 -20.98
C ILE A 316 -18.27 -6.00 -22.02
N ALA A 317 -18.64 -5.91 -23.29
CA ALA A 317 -17.87 -6.52 -24.37
C ALA A 317 -16.48 -5.88 -24.53
N LEU A 318 -16.37 -4.57 -24.37
CA LEU A 318 -15.07 -3.88 -24.33
C LEU A 318 -14.22 -4.40 -23.16
N TYR A 319 -14.79 -4.58 -21.99
CA TYR A 319 -14.10 -5.13 -20.82
C TYR A 319 -13.64 -6.57 -21.06
N ARG A 320 -14.55 -7.46 -21.52
CA ARG A 320 -14.22 -8.86 -21.85
C ARG A 320 -13.15 -8.96 -22.95
N LEU A 321 -13.24 -8.15 -23.99
CA LEU A 321 -12.20 -8.06 -25.01
C LEU A 321 -10.85 -7.59 -24.43
N GLY A 322 -10.87 -6.66 -23.48
CA GLY A 322 -9.71 -6.23 -22.73
C GLY A 322 -9.06 -7.37 -21.96
N LEU A 323 -9.87 -8.21 -21.27
CA LEU A 323 -9.38 -9.41 -20.58
C LEU A 323 -8.78 -10.43 -21.56
N CYS A 324 -9.41 -10.64 -22.73
CA CYS A 324 -8.87 -11.52 -23.77
C CYS A 324 -7.47 -11.04 -24.26
N TYR A 325 -7.27 -9.74 -24.47
CA TYR A 325 -5.95 -9.18 -24.77
C TYR A 325 -4.96 -9.29 -23.61
N MET A 326 -5.43 -9.12 -22.36
CA MET A 326 -4.58 -9.21 -21.18
C MET A 326 -4.07 -10.62 -20.96
N ASN A 327 -4.92 -11.63 -21.13
CA ASN A 327 -4.62 -13.03 -20.89
C ASN A 327 -4.05 -13.77 -22.12
N GLY A 328 -4.16 -13.19 -23.32
CA GLY A 328 -3.80 -13.87 -24.56
C GLY A 328 -4.81 -14.95 -25.00
N THR A 329 -6.09 -14.82 -24.56
CA THR A 329 -7.14 -15.81 -24.88
C THR A 329 -7.63 -15.58 -26.32
N ALA A 330 -7.37 -16.53 -27.21
CA ALA A 330 -7.72 -16.47 -28.63
C ALA A 330 -7.20 -15.23 -29.38
N LEU A 331 -6.34 -14.44 -28.76
CA LEU A 331 -5.67 -13.26 -29.29
C LEU A 331 -4.20 -13.28 -28.84
N GLU A 332 -3.34 -12.55 -29.55
CA GLU A 332 -2.00 -12.29 -29.07
C GLU A 332 -2.06 -11.40 -27.81
N GLN A 333 -1.35 -11.80 -26.74
CA GLN A 333 -1.32 -11.05 -25.50
C GLN A 333 -0.81 -9.62 -25.75
N SER A 334 -1.58 -8.64 -25.32
CA SER A 334 -1.23 -7.22 -25.48
C SER A 334 -1.85 -6.34 -24.41
N TYR A 335 -1.09 -6.04 -23.38
CA TYR A 335 -1.53 -5.14 -22.30
C TYR A 335 -1.89 -3.72 -22.80
N ASN A 336 -1.25 -3.26 -23.88
CA ASN A 336 -1.58 -1.96 -24.49
C ASN A 336 -2.98 -1.97 -25.12
N GLN A 337 -3.35 -3.06 -25.82
CA GLN A 337 -4.70 -3.18 -26.37
C GLN A 337 -5.73 -3.41 -25.26
N ALA A 338 -5.40 -4.21 -24.25
CA ALA A 338 -6.23 -4.39 -23.06
C ALA A 338 -6.55 -3.04 -22.41
N TYR A 339 -5.53 -2.21 -22.16
CA TYR A 339 -5.71 -0.88 -21.58
C TYR A 339 -6.64 0.01 -22.41
N LYS A 340 -6.46 0.03 -23.74
CA LYS A 340 -7.36 0.81 -24.62
C LYS A 340 -8.82 0.35 -24.53
N CYS A 341 -9.04 -0.95 -24.43
CA CYS A 341 -10.38 -1.49 -24.27
C CYS A 341 -10.97 -1.11 -22.90
N PHE A 342 -10.20 -1.25 -21.83
CA PHE A 342 -10.65 -0.88 -20.47
C PHE A 342 -10.94 0.63 -20.35
N VAL A 343 -10.12 1.50 -20.92
CA VAL A 343 -10.36 2.95 -20.91
C VAL A 343 -11.66 3.32 -21.66
N LYS A 344 -11.93 2.64 -22.79
CA LYS A 344 -13.19 2.86 -23.50
C LYS A 344 -14.39 2.40 -22.68
N ALA A 345 -14.33 1.22 -22.07
CA ALA A 345 -15.38 0.73 -21.20
C ALA A 345 -15.55 1.63 -19.95
N ALA A 346 -14.44 2.11 -19.39
CA ALA A 346 -14.45 3.05 -18.26
C ALA A 346 -15.10 4.39 -18.60
N ALA A 347 -14.87 4.89 -19.82
CA ALA A 347 -15.49 6.12 -20.32
C ALA A 347 -17.02 5.97 -20.51
N LEU A 348 -17.48 4.74 -20.76
CA LEU A 348 -18.89 4.38 -20.77
C LEU A 348 -19.46 4.11 -19.36
N GLY A 349 -18.66 4.37 -18.31
CA GLY A 349 -19.11 4.24 -16.92
C GLY A 349 -18.90 2.85 -16.28
N TYR A 350 -18.31 1.88 -16.98
CA TYR A 350 -18.16 0.52 -16.47
C TYR A 350 -17.04 0.42 -15.41
N ASP A 351 -17.41 0.30 -14.14
CA ASP A 351 -16.49 0.37 -12.99
C ASP A 351 -15.48 -0.78 -12.91
N PRO A 352 -15.81 -2.04 -13.26
CA PRO A 352 -14.80 -3.09 -13.35
C PRO A 352 -13.65 -2.74 -14.29
N ALA A 353 -13.96 -2.09 -15.43
CA ALA A 353 -12.94 -1.66 -16.38
C ALA A 353 -12.09 -0.49 -15.84
N LYS A 354 -12.67 0.41 -15.03
CA LYS A 354 -11.89 1.43 -14.32
C LYS A 354 -10.85 0.78 -13.41
N CYS A 355 -11.22 -0.25 -12.66
CA CYS A 355 -10.28 -0.96 -11.79
C CYS A 355 -9.15 -1.63 -12.58
N GLU A 356 -9.45 -2.34 -13.66
CA GLU A 356 -8.41 -2.99 -14.48
C GLU A 356 -7.50 -1.97 -15.18
N ALA A 357 -8.06 -0.87 -15.71
CA ALA A 357 -7.27 0.23 -16.25
C ALA A 357 -6.36 0.85 -15.18
N GLY A 358 -6.89 1.02 -13.95
CA GLY A 358 -6.15 1.49 -12.78
C GLY A 358 -4.98 0.58 -12.42
N LYS A 359 -5.17 -0.73 -12.38
CA LYS A 359 -4.11 -1.72 -12.12
C LYS A 359 -3.00 -1.66 -13.16
N LEU A 360 -3.34 -1.59 -14.45
CA LEU A 360 -2.35 -1.44 -15.51
C LEU A 360 -1.56 -0.12 -15.39
N CYS A 361 -2.23 0.98 -15.04
CA CYS A 361 -1.58 2.27 -14.78
C CYS A 361 -0.66 2.23 -13.56
N ALA A 362 -1.08 1.59 -12.47
CA ALA A 362 -0.31 1.49 -11.23
C ALA A 362 1.00 0.73 -11.42
N HIS A 363 0.96 -0.39 -12.15
CA HIS A 363 2.12 -1.25 -12.38
C HIS A 363 2.94 -0.83 -13.60
N GLY A 364 2.33 -0.15 -14.58
CA GLY A 364 3.00 0.19 -15.84
C GLY A 364 3.15 -1.02 -16.76
N THR A 365 2.23 -1.99 -16.68
CA THR A 365 2.28 -3.22 -17.47
C THR A 365 1.82 -2.94 -18.90
N GLY A 366 2.75 -3.02 -19.87
CA GLY A 366 2.48 -2.75 -21.28
C GLY A 366 2.20 -1.30 -21.64
N ILE A 367 2.18 -0.40 -20.67
CA ILE A 367 2.00 1.04 -20.81
C ILE A 367 2.97 1.77 -19.89
N LYS A 368 3.14 3.06 -20.08
CA LYS A 368 3.91 3.87 -19.13
C LYS A 368 3.18 3.93 -17.77
N ARG A 369 3.90 3.64 -16.71
CA ARG A 369 3.36 3.75 -15.34
C ARG A 369 2.83 5.16 -15.09
N ASN A 370 1.60 5.25 -14.60
CA ASN A 370 0.94 6.51 -14.25
C ASN A 370 0.10 6.33 -12.97
N PRO A 371 0.72 6.48 -11.78
CA PRO A 371 0.04 6.30 -10.50
C PRO A 371 -1.13 7.26 -10.29
N ASP A 372 -1.04 8.50 -10.79
CA ASP A 372 -2.08 9.52 -10.60
C ASP A 372 -3.38 9.12 -11.31
N HIS A 373 -3.26 8.59 -12.56
CA HIS A 373 -4.42 8.05 -13.26
C HIS A 373 -4.95 6.77 -12.61
N ALA A 374 -4.09 5.92 -12.07
CA ALA A 374 -4.51 4.74 -11.34
C ALA A 374 -5.41 5.10 -10.17
N TYR A 375 -4.97 6.05 -9.34
CA TYR A 375 -5.78 6.51 -8.21
C TYR A 375 -7.12 7.13 -8.64
N LYS A 376 -7.14 7.94 -9.70
CA LYS A 376 -8.38 8.52 -10.23
C LYS A 376 -9.37 7.45 -10.69
N PHE A 377 -8.91 6.42 -11.39
CA PHE A 377 -9.76 5.31 -11.80
C PHE A 377 -10.33 4.53 -10.61
N PHE A 378 -9.50 4.15 -9.65
CA PHE A 378 -9.94 3.44 -8.46
C PHE A 378 -10.92 4.27 -7.64
N PHE A 379 -10.59 5.56 -7.44
CA PHE A 379 -11.44 6.46 -6.66
C PHE A 379 -12.80 6.68 -7.33
N SER A 380 -12.83 6.87 -8.67
CA SER A 380 -14.07 7.00 -9.40
C SER A 380 -14.95 5.73 -9.34
N ALA A 381 -14.35 4.54 -9.38
CA ALA A 381 -15.09 3.29 -9.22
C ALA A 381 -15.62 3.13 -7.78
N ALA A 382 -14.82 3.49 -6.77
CA ALA A 382 -15.21 3.45 -5.37
C ALA A 382 -16.31 4.48 -5.02
N ASP A 383 -16.27 5.65 -5.65
CA ASP A 383 -17.29 6.69 -5.50
C ASP A 383 -18.64 6.25 -6.06
N ASN A 384 -18.63 5.45 -7.12
CA ASN A 384 -19.82 4.79 -7.68
C ASN A 384 -20.29 3.57 -6.85
N GLY A 385 -19.60 3.22 -5.76
CA GLY A 385 -19.95 2.09 -4.90
C GLY A 385 -19.40 0.73 -5.36
N TYR A 386 -18.51 0.68 -6.34
CA TYR A 386 -17.92 -0.59 -6.77
C TYR A 386 -17.01 -1.16 -5.69
N ILE A 387 -17.45 -2.26 -5.07
CA ILE A 387 -16.84 -2.83 -3.85
C ILE A 387 -15.35 -3.15 -4.00
N PRO A 388 -14.87 -3.85 -5.07
CA PRO A 388 -13.43 -4.16 -5.20
C PRO A 388 -12.53 -2.92 -5.27
N ALA A 389 -13.07 -1.76 -5.67
CA ALA A 389 -12.30 -0.52 -5.73
C ALA A 389 -11.92 0.03 -4.35
N PHE A 390 -12.66 -0.30 -3.28
CA PHE A 390 -12.34 0.17 -1.93
C PHE A 390 -10.95 -0.30 -1.47
N TYR A 391 -10.62 -1.56 -1.76
CA TYR A 391 -9.31 -2.13 -1.43
C TYR A 391 -8.18 -1.43 -2.20
N GLU A 392 -8.37 -1.16 -3.49
CA GLU A 392 -7.37 -0.49 -4.33
C GLU A 392 -7.16 0.98 -3.92
N VAL A 393 -8.25 1.71 -3.61
CA VAL A 393 -8.16 3.08 -3.06
C VAL A 393 -7.41 3.09 -1.73
N ALA A 394 -7.72 2.12 -0.85
CA ALA A 394 -7.05 1.99 0.44
C ALA A 394 -5.54 1.77 0.27
N ASN A 395 -5.12 0.91 -0.66
CA ASN A 395 -3.71 0.68 -0.97
C ASN A 395 -3.03 1.95 -1.51
N CYS A 396 -3.69 2.68 -2.41
CA CYS A 396 -3.16 3.94 -2.94
C CYS A 396 -2.92 4.97 -1.83
N LEU A 397 -3.87 5.16 -0.93
CA LEU A 397 -3.76 6.07 0.22
C LEU A 397 -2.72 5.61 1.23
N PHE A 398 -2.60 4.30 1.46
CA PHE A 398 -1.66 3.72 2.41
C PHE A 398 -0.21 3.86 1.95
N GLU A 399 0.04 3.58 0.68
CA GLU A 399 1.39 3.58 0.10
C GLU A 399 1.78 4.94 -0.52
N GLY A 400 0.80 5.80 -0.81
CA GLY A 400 1.00 7.08 -1.49
C GLY A 400 1.18 6.88 -3.00
N ILE A 401 0.39 6.00 -3.61
CA ILE A 401 0.42 5.73 -5.05
C ILE A 401 -0.55 6.69 -5.73
N GLY A 402 -0.04 7.66 -6.49
CA GLY A 402 -0.84 8.66 -7.19
C GLY A 402 -1.60 9.64 -6.29
N THR A 403 -1.31 9.63 -5.01
CA THR A 403 -1.89 10.53 -4.00
C THR A 403 -0.95 10.68 -2.82
N MET A 404 -1.21 11.63 -1.93
CA MET A 404 -0.49 11.73 -0.67
C MET A 404 -0.85 10.55 0.25
N LYS A 405 0.14 10.09 1.04
CA LYS A 405 -0.11 9.08 2.06
C LYS A 405 -1.10 9.58 3.09
N ASP A 406 -2.22 8.89 3.22
CA ASP A 406 -3.25 9.16 4.22
C ASP A 406 -3.68 7.85 4.88
N ARG A 407 -3.04 7.54 6.00
CA ARG A 407 -3.31 6.29 6.72
C ARG A 407 -4.69 6.25 7.38
N VAL A 408 -5.23 7.41 7.74
CA VAL A 408 -6.54 7.49 8.40
C VAL A 408 -7.64 7.13 7.41
N ASN A 409 -7.62 7.72 6.22
CA ASN A 409 -8.60 7.37 5.20
C ASN A 409 -8.33 5.99 4.59
N ALA A 410 -7.06 5.57 4.43
CA ALA A 410 -6.73 4.20 4.04
C ALA A 410 -7.37 3.16 4.98
N TYR A 411 -7.26 3.36 6.28
CA TYR A 411 -7.88 2.50 7.28
C TYR A 411 -9.40 2.39 7.12
N LYS A 412 -10.10 3.52 6.89
CA LYS A 412 -11.56 3.52 6.65
C LYS A 412 -11.94 2.74 5.41
N TYR A 413 -11.18 2.88 4.32
CA TYR A 413 -11.44 2.14 3.10
C TYR A 413 -11.08 0.65 3.24
N PHE A 414 -10.04 0.28 4.00
CA PHE A 414 -9.77 -1.12 4.33
C PHE A 414 -10.89 -1.74 5.16
N LEU A 415 -11.49 -1.00 6.11
CA LEU A 415 -12.67 -1.47 6.85
C LEU A 415 -13.85 -1.71 5.93
N LYS A 416 -14.15 -0.78 5.01
CA LYS A 416 -15.21 -1.00 4.02
C LYS A 416 -14.95 -2.23 3.14
N ALA A 417 -13.70 -2.41 2.69
CA ALA A 417 -13.32 -3.60 1.94
C ALA A 417 -13.47 -4.88 2.78
N TYR A 418 -13.07 -4.85 4.06
CA TYR A 418 -13.26 -5.98 4.97
C TYR A 418 -14.73 -6.34 5.17
N GLU A 419 -15.61 -5.36 5.28
CA GLU A 419 -17.04 -5.55 5.53
C GLU A 419 -17.80 -6.02 4.30
N LEU A 420 -17.44 -5.51 3.12
CA LEU A 420 -18.23 -5.64 1.90
C LEU A 420 -17.60 -6.56 0.84
N ASP A 421 -16.27 -6.71 0.82
CA ASP A 421 -15.55 -7.43 -0.24
C ASP A 421 -15.12 -8.81 0.23
N ASP A 422 -15.88 -9.83 -0.14
CA ASP A 422 -15.57 -11.21 0.23
C ASP A 422 -14.26 -11.72 -0.37
N ILE A 423 -13.81 -11.17 -1.51
CA ILE A 423 -12.59 -11.60 -2.20
C ILE A 423 -11.36 -11.05 -1.47
N HIS A 424 -11.35 -9.77 -1.11
CA HIS A 424 -10.20 -9.10 -0.48
C HIS A 424 -10.30 -9.02 1.05
N ARG A 425 -11.31 -9.65 1.66
CA ARG A 425 -11.55 -9.60 3.11
C ARG A 425 -10.32 -9.98 3.93
N GLY A 426 -9.66 -11.08 3.59
CA GLY A 426 -8.45 -11.53 4.30
C GLY A 426 -7.27 -10.58 4.16
N GLU A 427 -7.08 -10.02 2.97
CA GLU A 427 -6.02 -9.05 2.69
C GLU A 427 -6.30 -7.69 3.35
N ALA A 428 -7.57 -7.27 3.38
CA ALA A 428 -7.99 -6.07 4.08
C ALA A 428 -7.74 -6.21 5.58
N ALA A 429 -8.08 -7.35 6.20
CA ALA A 429 -7.77 -7.65 7.60
C ALA A 429 -6.26 -7.57 7.87
N TYR A 430 -5.43 -8.16 6.99
CA TYR A 430 -3.97 -8.04 7.09
C TYR A 430 -3.50 -6.57 7.06
N LYS A 431 -4.01 -5.76 6.13
CA LYS A 431 -3.65 -4.33 6.01
C LYS A 431 -4.10 -3.51 7.22
N ILE A 432 -5.28 -3.80 7.78
CA ILE A 432 -5.76 -3.19 9.03
C ILE A 432 -4.81 -3.55 10.18
N GLY A 433 -4.39 -4.81 10.27
CA GLY A 433 -3.38 -5.26 11.25
C GLY A 433 -2.07 -4.48 11.13
N ILE A 434 -1.59 -4.23 9.89
CA ILE A 434 -0.41 -3.37 9.64
C ILE A 434 -0.63 -1.93 10.10
N CYS A 435 -1.83 -1.37 9.91
CA CYS A 435 -2.15 -0.02 10.41
C CYS A 435 -2.03 0.04 11.94
N HIS A 436 -2.59 -0.93 12.66
CA HIS A 436 -2.48 -1.02 14.11
C HIS A 436 -1.06 -1.26 14.60
N LEU A 437 -0.28 -2.11 13.90
CA LEU A 437 1.13 -2.33 14.22
C LEU A 437 1.95 -1.04 14.12
N LYS A 438 1.72 -0.22 13.09
CA LYS A 438 2.38 1.09 12.92
C LYS A 438 1.94 2.15 13.91
N SER A 439 0.76 1.98 14.50
CA SER A 439 0.24 2.82 15.59
C SER A 439 0.66 2.33 16.98
N ALA A 440 1.50 1.28 17.05
CA ALA A 440 1.92 0.60 18.28
C ALA A 440 0.77 -0.03 19.09
N GLU A 441 -0.37 -0.27 18.45
CA GLU A 441 -1.52 -0.96 19.04
C GLU A 441 -1.37 -2.49 18.86
N HIS A 442 -0.38 -3.07 19.55
CA HIS A 442 0.11 -4.42 19.29
C HIS A 442 -0.94 -5.51 19.46
N GLN A 443 -1.83 -5.39 20.46
CA GLN A 443 -2.89 -6.38 20.70
C GLN A 443 -3.90 -6.37 19.53
N LYS A 444 -4.38 -5.21 19.12
CA LYS A 444 -5.30 -5.09 17.98
C LYS A 444 -4.67 -5.58 16.68
N ALA A 445 -3.36 -5.27 16.47
CA ALA A 445 -2.64 -5.77 15.30
C ALA A 445 -2.61 -7.31 15.28
N PHE A 446 -2.33 -7.94 16.43
CA PHE A 446 -2.33 -9.39 16.56
C PHE A 446 -3.71 -9.98 16.25
N ASP A 447 -4.79 -9.42 16.83
CA ASP A 447 -6.17 -9.90 16.62
C ASP A 447 -6.56 -9.82 15.14
N TRP A 448 -6.21 -8.74 14.46
CA TRP A 448 -6.45 -8.60 13.02
C TRP A 448 -5.61 -9.55 12.15
N PHE A 449 -4.37 -9.88 12.57
CA PHE A 449 -3.58 -10.91 11.88
C PHE A 449 -4.16 -12.30 12.09
N VAL A 450 -4.73 -12.61 13.26
CA VAL A 450 -5.50 -13.84 13.49
C VAL A 450 -6.69 -13.90 12.54
N THR A 451 -7.50 -12.85 12.50
CA THR A 451 -8.67 -12.76 11.61
C THR A 451 -8.27 -12.94 10.12
N GLY A 452 -7.22 -12.26 9.68
CA GLY A 452 -6.73 -12.39 8.30
C GLY A 452 -6.20 -13.79 7.99
N ALA A 453 -5.56 -14.46 8.97
CA ALA A 453 -5.07 -15.82 8.84
C ALA A 453 -6.23 -16.83 8.75
N GLU A 454 -7.28 -16.67 9.56
CA GLU A 454 -8.49 -17.48 9.50
C GLU A 454 -9.22 -17.34 8.17
N LEU A 455 -9.13 -16.18 7.53
CA LEU A 455 -9.65 -15.92 6.18
C LEU A 455 -8.71 -16.37 5.05
N GLY A 456 -7.63 -17.09 5.37
CA GLY A 456 -6.73 -17.68 4.38
C GLY A 456 -5.71 -16.72 3.78
N CYS A 457 -5.45 -15.57 4.39
CA CYS A 457 -4.41 -14.64 3.91
C CYS A 457 -3.01 -15.09 4.33
N ALA A 458 -2.19 -15.50 3.37
CA ALA A 458 -0.81 -15.94 3.63
C ALA A 458 0.07 -14.85 4.27
N ALA A 459 -0.11 -13.58 3.88
CA ALA A 459 0.60 -12.47 4.49
C ALA A 459 0.22 -12.26 5.96
N ALA A 460 -1.04 -12.49 6.31
CA ALA A 460 -1.51 -12.44 7.70
C ALA A 460 -0.89 -13.59 8.53
N HIS A 461 -0.84 -14.81 7.98
CA HIS A 461 -0.14 -15.93 8.63
C HIS A 461 1.34 -15.63 8.88
N TYR A 462 2.03 -15.01 7.92
CA TYR A 462 3.42 -14.60 8.13
C TYR A 462 3.55 -13.59 9.28
N MET A 463 2.71 -12.54 9.31
CA MET A 463 2.76 -11.53 10.39
C MET A 463 2.35 -12.11 11.74
N LEU A 464 1.39 -13.04 11.75
CA LEU A 464 1.02 -13.79 12.96
C LEU A 464 2.22 -14.61 13.48
N GLY A 465 2.97 -15.25 12.60
CA GLY A 465 4.22 -15.94 12.93
C GLY A 465 5.26 -14.99 13.55
N GLU A 466 5.44 -13.79 13.01
CA GLU A 466 6.32 -12.76 13.57
C GLU A 466 5.84 -12.30 14.96
N CYS A 467 4.52 -12.12 15.13
CA CYS A 467 3.93 -11.78 16.44
C CYS A 467 4.24 -12.85 17.50
N TYR A 468 4.08 -14.12 17.17
CA TYR A 468 4.45 -15.21 18.07
C TYR A 468 5.95 -15.33 18.29
N TYR A 469 6.77 -15.05 17.28
CA TYR A 469 8.23 -15.13 17.38
C TYR A 469 8.80 -14.09 18.35
N PHE A 470 8.35 -12.85 18.24
CA PHE A 470 8.84 -11.73 19.06
C PHE A 470 7.98 -11.44 20.32
N GLY A 471 6.80 -12.02 20.42
CA GLY A 471 5.87 -11.75 21.54
C GLY A 471 5.19 -10.38 21.43
N VAL A 472 4.81 -9.98 20.20
CA VAL A 472 4.15 -8.69 19.97
C VAL A 472 2.64 -8.87 19.93
N GLY A 473 1.92 -8.18 20.80
CA GLY A 473 0.48 -8.34 21.02
C GLY A 473 0.08 -9.69 21.64
N THR A 474 1.04 -10.57 21.94
CA THR A 474 0.84 -11.87 22.57
C THR A 474 2.10 -12.30 23.33
N SER A 475 2.05 -13.39 24.07
CA SER A 475 3.26 -13.99 24.63
C SER A 475 4.07 -14.70 23.54
N ALA A 476 5.41 -14.58 23.57
CA ALA A 476 6.27 -15.27 22.63
C ALA A 476 6.05 -16.80 22.70
N ASN A 477 5.80 -17.40 21.52
CA ASN A 477 5.61 -18.84 21.36
C ASN A 477 6.26 -19.32 20.09
N ALA A 478 7.44 -19.92 20.21
CA ALA A 478 8.22 -20.34 19.08
C ALA A 478 7.55 -21.47 18.25
N ALA A 479 6.78 -22.35 18.87
CA ALA A 479 6.10 -23.43 18.15
C ALA A 479 4.97 -22.87 17.27
N SER A 480 4.10 -22.03 17.85
CA SER A 480 3.03 -21.36 17.10
C SER A 480 3.58 -20.43 16.00
N ALA A 481 4.75 -19.81 16.23
CA ALA A 481 5.42 -19.02 15.19
C ALA A 481 5.76 -19.87 13.95
N VAL A 482 6.36 -21.02 14.18
CA VAL A 482 6.72 -21.93 13.07
C VAL A 482 5.49 -22.50 12.38
N GLU A 483 4.45 -22.87 13.12
CA GLU A 483 3.17 -23.33 12.56
C GLU A 483 2.56 -22.26 11.64
N ALA A 484 2.53 -21.01 12.07
CA ALA A 484 2.03 -19.90 11.27
C ALA A 484 2.90 -19.66 10.02
N PHE A 485 4.23 -19.74 10.14
CA PHE A 485 5.11 -19.60 8.98
C PHE A 485 4.93 -20.74 7.96
N LEU A 486 4.76 -21.99 8.42
CA LEU A 486 4.51 -23.14 7.54
C LEU A 486 3.11 -23.06 6.91
N ALA A 487 2.11 -22.56 7.62
CA ALA A 487 0.79 -22.31 7.08
C ALA A 487 0.86 -21.25 5.97
N ALA A 488 1.60 -20.15 6.20
CA ALA A 488 1.86 -19.15 5.18
C ALA A 488 2.53 -19.78 3.93
N GLU A 489 3.57 -20.60 4.12
CA GLU A 489 4.25 -21.28 3.00
C GLU A 489 3.30 -22.15 2.19
N ASN A 490 2.45 -22.95 2.84
CA ASN A 490 1.51 -23.85 2.19
C ASN A 490 0.43 -23.13 1.37
N MET A 491 0.12 -21.87 1.72
CA MET A 491 -0.84 -21.04 0.99
C MET A 491 -0.24 -20.32 -0.21
N LEU A 492 1.09 -20.39 -0.37
CA LEU A 492 1.78 -19.77 -1.47
C LEU A 492 1.51 -20.53 -2.77
N SER A 493 0.46 -20.14 -3.50
CA SER A 493 0.36 -20.45 -4.92
C SER A 493 1.32 -19.54 -5.70
N SER A 494 1.89 -20.05 -6.76
CA SER A 494 3.02 -19.48 -7.50
C SER A 494 2.84 -18.08 -8.08
N ASN A 495 1.69 -17.43 -7.95
CA ASN A 495 1.35 -16.19 -8.65
C ASN A 495 0.90 -15.01 -7.77
N GLU A 496 0.62 -15.17 -6.46
CA GLU A 496 -0.16 -14.18 -5.71
C GLU A 496 0.59 -13.34 -4.69
N ILE A 497 1.83 -13.64 -4.33
CA ILE A 497 2.53 -12.90 -3.27
C ILE A 497 3.68 -12.09 -3.86
N SER A 498 3.79 -10.82 -3.45
CA SER A 498 4.95 -10.01 -3.78
C SER A 498 6.22 -10.77 -3.37
N ASN A 499 7.20 -10.86 -4.26
CA ASN A 499 8.47 -11.57 -4.02
C ASN A 499 9.15 -11.21 -2.69
N GLU A 500 8.88 -10.03 -2.18
CA GLU A 500 9.45 -9.51 -0.93
C GLU A 500 8.88 -10.20 0.32
N HIS A 501 7.56 -10.49 0.38
CA HIS A 501 6.96 -11.23 1.49
C HIS A 501 7.45 -12.68 1.55
N PHE A 502 7.58 -13.34 0.40
CA PHE A 502 8.16 -14.69 0.33
C PHE A 502 9.57 -14.74 0.89
N ALA A 503 10.40 -13.81 0.47
CA ALA A 503 11.78 -13.82 0.91
C ALA A 503 11.91 -13.66 2.43
N ARG A 504 11.04 -12.86 3.06
CA ARG A 504 11.03 -12.67 4.51
C ARG A 504 10.51 -13.89 5.25
N LEU A 505 9.45 -14.52 4.75
CA LEU A 505 8.94 -15.77 5.27
C LEU A 505 10.01 -16.86 5.23
N PHE A 506 10.66 -17.05 4.07
CA PHE A 506 11.72 -18.05 3.94
C PHE A 506 12.94 -17.73 4.81
N MET A 507 13.27 -16.45 5.02
CA MET A 507 14.30 -16.08 5.98
C MET A 507 13.92 -16.44 7.41
N ALA A 508 12.66 -16.21 7.81
CA ALA A 508 12.18 -16.56 9.15
C ALA A 508 12.24 -18.09 9.36
N LEU A 509 11.75 -18.88 8.40
CA LEU A 509 11.84 -20.35 8.43
C LEU A 509 13.30 -20.82 8.47
N ALA A 510 14.17 -20.24 7.65
CA ALA A 510 15.60 -20.57 7.66
C ALA A 510 16.23 -20.35 9.03
N GLN A 511 15.93 -19.25 9.71
CA GLN A 511 16.42 -18.98 11.05
C GLN A 511 15.85 -19.97 12.07
N CYS A 512 14.55 -20.29 11.99
CA CYS A 512 13.94 -21.28 12.87
C CYS A 512 14.65 -22.64 12.75
N TYR A 513 14.94 -23.09 11.54
CA TYR A 513 15.69 -24.35 11.33
C TYR A 513 17.18 -24.22 11.68
N GLU A 514 17.85 -23.08 11.46
CA GLU A 514 19.27 -22.87 11.81
C GLU A 514 19.48 -22.95 13.31
N TYR A 515 18.61 -22.30 14.08
CA TYR A 515 18.79 -22.20 15.54
C TYR A 515 17.96 -23.21 16.34
N GLY A 516 17.01 -23.90 15.70
CA GLY A 516 16.09 -24.82 16.40
C GLY A 516 15.02 -24.08 17.19
N ILE A 517 14.51 -22.97 16.67
CA ILE A 517 13.51 -22.13 17.33
C ILE A 517 12.11 -22.69 16.99
N GLY A 518 11.41 -23.23 17.97
CA GLY A 518 10.07 -23.79 17.81
C GLY A 518 10.00 -25.07 16.98
N ILE A 519 11.10 -25.51 16.40
CA ILE A 519 11.20 -26.71 15.56
C ILE A 519 12.55 -27.40 15.76
N GLN A 520 12.62 -28.67 15.46
CA GLN A 520 13.90 -29.38 15.52
C GLN A 520 14.91 -28.77 14.55
N LYS A 521 16.12 -28.51 15.06
CA LYS A 521 17.22 -27.96 14.28
C LYS A 521 17.55 -28.83 13.05
N ASP A 522 17.50 -28.18 11.87
CA ASP A 522 17.80 -28.82 10.59
C ASP A 522 18.56 -27.84 9.69
N HIS A 523 19.86 -28.00 9.64
CA HIS A 523 20.73 -27.13 8.84
C HIS A 523 20.56 -27.29 7.33
N VAL A 524 20.10 -28.45 6.86
CA VAL A 524 19.87 -28.69 5.42
C VAL A 524 18.66 -27.87 4.97
N LYS A 525 17.58 -27.92 5.75
CA LYS A 525 16.39 -27.10 5.50
C LYS A 525 16.70 -25.60 5.66
N ALA A 526 17.51 -25.23 6.66
CA ALA A 526 17.91 -23.82 6.83
C ALA A 526 18.59 -23.27 5.57
N ILE A 527 19.56 -24.00 4.99
CA ILE A 527 20.21 -23.60 3.75
C ILE A 527 19.22 -23.56 2.57
N TYR A 528 18.32 -24.53 2.48
CA TYR A 528 17.29 -24.54 1.46
C TYR A 528 16.47 -23.25 1.48
N TYR A 529 15.94 -22.89 2.64
CA TYR A 529 15.14 -21.69 2.77
C TYR A 529 15.93 -20.38 2.58
N TYR A 530 17.20 -20.31 3.03
CA TYR A 530 18.05 -19.16 2.71
C TYR A 530 18.29 -19.01 1.21
N LYS A 531 18.44 -20.10 0.46
CA LYS A 531 18.58 -20.03 -0.99
C LYS A 531 17.30 -19.56 -1.66
N GLN A 532 16.15 -20.10 -1.24
CA GLN A 532 14.85 -19.63 -1.73
C GLN A 532 14.66 -18.12 -1.49
N ALA A 533 14.94 -17.65 -0.27
CA ALA A 533 14.90 -16.22 0.04
C ALA A 533 15.89 -15.41 -0.83
N ALA A 534 17.06 -15.96 -1.12
CA ALA A 534 18.08 -15.30 -1.93
C ALA A 534 17.70 -15.19 -3.42
N GLU A 535 16.89 -16.10 -3.95
CA GLU A 535 16.36 -16.05 -5.33
C GLU A 535 15.43 -14.84 -5.50
N SER A 536 14.67 -14.48 -4.49
CA SER A 536 13.81 -13.29 -4.46
C SER A 536 14.60 -11.97 -4.42
N GLY A 537 15.92 -12.04 -4.25
CA GLY A 537 16.81 -10.89 -4.40
C GLY A 537 17.06 -10.06 -3.15
N ILE A 538 16.65 -10.51 -1.96
CA ILE A 538 16.98 -9.83 -0.69
C ILE A 538 18.47 -10.03 -0.38
N ASP A 539 19.19 -8.92 -0.16
CA ASP A 539 20.64 -8.91 0.06
C ASP A 539 21.04 -9.60 1.37
N GLU A 540 20.21 -9.48 2.41
CA GLU A 540 20.40 -10.20 3.67
C GLU A 540 20.33 -11.71 3.48
N ALA A 541 19.36 -12.20 2.70
CA ALA A 541 19.21 -13.64 2.42
C ALA A 541 20.40 -14.19 1.64
N LEU A 542 20.87 -13.46 0.63
CA LEU A 542 22.09 -13.80 -0.12
C LEU A 542 23.31 -13.90 0.81
N PHE A 543 23.47 -12.94 1.71
CA PHE A 543 24.54 -12.93 2.70
C PHE A 543 24.43 -14.10 3.67
N ARG A 544 23.24 -14.35 4.25
CA ARG A 544 23.03 -15.44 5.22
C ARG A 544 23.23 -16.81 4.58
N ALA A 545 22.73 -17.02 3.36
CA ALA A 545 23.00 -18.23 2.60
C ALA A 545 24.51 -18.46 2.38
N GLY A 546 25.21 -17.42 1.93
CA GLY A 546 26.67 -17.48 1.76
C GLY A 546 27.42 -17.73 3.06
N ARG A 547 27.02 -17.09 4.16
CA ARG A 547 27.58 -17.32 5.50
C ARG A 547 27.36 -18.76 5.97
N ALA A 548 26.17 -19.32 5.78
CA ALA A 548 25.86 -20.69 6.14
C ALA A 548 26.75 -21.68 5.37
N ILE A 549 26.99 -21.45 4.09
CA ILE A 549 27.91 -22.25 3.27
C ILE A 549 29.35 -22.12 3.76
N THR A 550 29.83 -20.93 4.14
CA THR A 550 31.20 -20.74 4.65
C THR A 550 31.41 -21.39 6.01
N GLN A 551 30.40 -21.48 6.84
CA GLN A 551 30.43 -22.09 8.16
C GLN A 551 30.24 -23.61 8.11
N GLY A 552 29.89 -24.15 6.93
CA GLY A 552 29.62 -25.58 6.79
C GLY A 552 28.34 -26.02 7.50
N ILE A 553 27.36 -25.11 7.60
CA ILE A 553 26.09 -25.42 8.22
C ILE A 553 25.31 -26.37 7.29
N GLY A 554 25.12 -27.61 7.74
CA GLY A 554 24.41 -28.65 6.96
C GLY A 554 25.11 -29.19 5.72
N MET A 555 26.33 -28.73 5.45
CA MET A 555 27.17 -29.17 4.33
C MET A 555 28.65 -28.91 4.64
N LYS A 556 29.57 -29.44 3.84
CA LYS A 556 30.97 -29.11 3.98
C LYS A 556 31.21 -27.63 3.67
N ALA A 557 32.04 -26.98 4.50
CA ALA A 557 32.38 -25.58 4.28
C ALA A 557 33.08 -25.36 2.94
N GLU A 558 32.53 -24.54 2.09
CA GLU A 558 33.05 -24.25 0.74
C GLU A 558 33.02 -22.74 0.46
N TYR A 559 34.17 -22.08 0.70
CA TYR A 559 34.29 -20.62 0.48
C TYR A 559 34.11 -20.21 -0.98
N ALA A 560 34.56 -21.03 -1.93
CA ALA A 560 34.40 -20.76 -3.35
C ALA A 560 32.94 -20.80 -3.80
N ALA A 561 32.15 -21.73 -3.28
CA ALA A 561 30.71 -21.83 -3.55
C ALA A 561 29.91 -20.72 -2.85
N ALA A 562 30.34 -20.26 -1.68
CA ALA A 562 29.68 -19.18 -0.94
C ALA A 562 29.89 -17.81 -1.60
N ARG A 563 31.07 -17.57 -2.19
CA ARG A 563 31.51 -16.29 -2.70
C ARG A 563 30.54 -15.61 -3.68
N PRO A 564 29.96 -16.29 -4.68
CA PRO A 564 29.01 -15.68 -5.62
C PRO A 564 27.79 -15.05 -4.93
N HIS A 565 27.21 -15.71 -3.94
CA HIS A 565 26.07 -15.21 -3.18
C HIS A 565 26.43 -13.94 -2.39
N ILE A 566 27.52 -14.01 -1.64
CA ILE A 566 28.00 -12.88 -0.83
C ILE A 566 28.42 -11.70 -1.73
N LEU A 567 29.10 -11.99 -2.85
CA LEU A 567 29.54 -10.94 -3.78
C LEU A 567 28.36 -10.22 -4.44
N ARG A 568 27.27 -10.94 -4.72
CA ARG A 568 26.04 -10.33 -5.26
C ARG A 568 25.42 -9.33 -4.27
N ALA A 569 25.33 -9.68 -3.00
CA ALA A 569 24.87 -8.77 -1.95
C ALA A 569 25.87 -7.60 -1.73
N ALA A 570 27.18 -7.88 -1.73
CA ALA A 570 28.22 -6.87 -1.56
C ALA A 570 28.22 -5.82 -2.68
N ARG A 571 27.98 -6.23 -3.94
CA ARG A 571 27.86 -5.30 -5.09
C ARG A 571 26.67 -4.36 -5.00
N ARG A 572 25.61 -4.76 -4.29
CA ARG A 572 24.43 -3.95 -4.02
C ARG A 572 24.58 -3.02 -2.82
N GLY A 573 25.72 -3.11 -2.11
CA GLY A 573 26.03 -2.23 -0.98
C GLY A 573 25.68 -2.81 0.39
N TYR A 574 25.32 -4.09 0.50
CA TYR A 574 25.05 -4.73 1.78
C TYR A 574 26.32 -4.84 2.62
N ALA A 575 26.41 -4.02 3.68
CA ALA A 575 27.65 -3.84 4.47
C ALA A 575 28.22 -5.14 5.07
N PRO A 576 27.41 -6.06 5.65
CA PRO A 576 27.93 -7.34 6.15
C PRO A 576 28.57 -8.21 5.06
N ALA A 577 28.00 -8.18 3.85
CA ALA A 577 28.55 -8.94 2.72
C ALA A 577 29.85 -8.30 2.19
N MET A 578 29.90 -6.97 2.10
CA MET A 578 31.12 -6.25 1.72
C MET A 578 32.27 -6.55 2.69
N LEU A 579 32.00 -6.52 4.01
CA LEU A 579 32.98 -6.89 5.03
C LEU A 579 33.48 -8.32 4.82
N MET A 580 32.58 -9.27 4.58
CA MET A 580 32.93 -10.69 4.42
C MET A 580 33.77 -10.92 3.15
N ILE A 581 33.45 -10.25 2.04
CA ILE A 581 34.30 -10.32 0.81
C ILE A 581 35.69 -9.74 1.07
N GLY A 582 35.77 -8.62 1.79
CA GLY A 582 37.04 -8.06 2.22
C GLY A 582 37.86 -9.06 3.05
N MET A 583 37.24 -9.73 4.00
CA MET A 583 37.89 -10.79 4.80
C MET A 583 38.32 -12.00 3.96
N PHE A 584 37.58 -12.39 2.93
CA PHE A 584 38.00 -13.46 2.02
C PHE A 584 39.25 -13.09 1.23
N SER A 585 39.34 -11.84 0.77
CA SER A 585 40.48 -11.34 0.05
C SER A 585 41.69 -11.13 1.00
N ASP A 586 41.50 -10.72 2.26
CA ASP A 586 42.51 -10.57 3.28
C ASP A 586 43.15 -11.94 3.68
N ASP A 587 42.28 -12.95 3.95
CA ASP A 587 42.67 -14.27 4.43
C ASP A 587 43.05 -15.27 3.31
N GLY A 588 42.76 -14.96 2.04
CA GLY A 588 42.89 -15.85 0.91
C GLY A 588 41.91 -17.04 0.94
N ARG A 589 40.68 -16.86 1.52
CA ARG A 589 39.69 -17.93 1.64
C ARG A 589 38.77 -18.01 0.40
N GLY A 590 38.88 -19.11 -0.33
CA GLY A 590 38.08 -19.30 -1.57
C GLY A 590 38.48 -18.40 -2.73
N VAL A 591 39.58 -17.64 -2.57
CA VAL A 591 40.18 -16.72 -3.54
C VAL A 591 41.65 -16.55 -3.18
N ALA A 592 42.51 -16.22 -4.14
CA ALA A 592 43.87 -15.83 -3.84
C ALA A 592 43.90 -14.58 -2.93
N GLN A 593 44.80 -14.58 -1.95
CA GLN A 593 44.99 -13.44 -1.06
C GLN A 593 45.30 -12.19 -1.87
N ASN A 594 44.58 -11.12 -1.61
CA ASN A 594 44.75 -9.81 -2.23
C ASN A 594 44.46 -8.68 -1.22
N LEU A 595 45.45 -8.13 -0.64
CA LEU A 595 45.33 -7.11 0.41
C LEU A 595 44.79 -5.78 -0.11
N ASP A 596 45.07 -5.44 -1.37
CA ASP A 596 44.53 -4.22 -2.00
C ASP A 596 43.04 -4.32 -2.27
N ASP A 597 42.58 -5.51 -2.74
CA ASP A 597 41.11 -5.79 -2.89
C ASP A 597 40.42 -5.79 -1.53
N ALA A 598 41.04 -6.37 -0.51
CA ALA A 598 40.53 -6.34 0.85
C ALA A 598 40.36 -4.90 1.38
N LYS A 599 41.39 -4.08 1.20
CA LYS A 599 41.40 -2.65 1.56
C LYS A 599 40.27 -1.89 0.86
N ALA A 600 40.11 -2.13 -0.44
CA ALA A 600 39.07 -1.49 -1.23
C ALA A 600 37.66 -1.85 -0.72
N TRP A 601 37.42 -3.10 -0.34
CA TRP A 601 36.13 -3.53 0.22
C TRP A 601 35.89 -2.94 1.61
N TYR A 602 36.89 -2.93 2.50
CA TYR A 602 36.72 -2.30 3.83
C TYR A 602 36.39 -0.81 3.72
N LEU A 603 37.09 -0.09 2.81
CA LEU A 603 36.76 1.31 2.55
C LEU A 603 35.36 1.52 2.00
N LYS A 604 34.89 0.61 1.12
CA LYS A 604 33.48 0.64 0.64
C LYS A 604 32.48 0.47 1.78
N VAL A 605 32.75 -0.42 2.75
CA VAL A 605 31.88 -0.56 3.92
C VAL A 605 31.76 0.76 4.67
N LEU A 606 32.90 1.46 4.84
CA LEU A 606 32.95 2.72 5.60
C LEU A 606 32.33 3.91 4.85
N SER A 607 32.47 3.93 3.52
CA SER A 607 31.91 4.99 2.67
C SER A 607 30.47 4.74 2.25
N SER A 608 29.92 3.53 2.46
CA SER A 608 28.55 3.22 2.06
C SER A 608 27.55 4.00 2.92
N ALA A 609 26.72 4.82 2.24
CA ALA A 609 25.61 5.53 2.85
C ALA A 609 24.36 4.63 2.98
N THR A 610 24.42 3.39 2.49
CA THR A 610 23.28 2.47 2.50
C THR A 610 23.06 1.93 3.89
N GLU A 611 22.16 2.59 4.61
CA GLU A 611 21.51 2.01 5.78
C GLU A 611 20.33 1.16 5.29
N PRO A 612 20.03 0.03 5.95
CA PRO A 612 18.81 -0.68 5.63
C PRO A 612 17.62 0.24 5.87
N HIS A 613 16.72 0.37 4.88
CA HIS A 613 15.51 1.13 5.03
C HIS A 613 14.38 0.22 5.48
N MET A 614 13.68 0.64 6.54
CA MET A 614 12.50 -0.06 7.01
C MET A 614 11.37 0.13 5.99
N SER A 615 10.89 -0.96 5.40
CA SER A 615 9.70 -0.92 4.55
C SER A 615 8.42 -0.86 5.40
N LEU A 616 7.29 -0.58 4.76
CA LEU A 616 5.99 -0.56 5.44
C LEU A 616 5.61 -1.93 6.03
N TYR A 617 6.12 -2.99 5.45
CA TYR A 617 5.83 -4.38 5.80
C TYR A 617 6.91 -5.06 6.65
N ASP A 618 7.96 -4.31 7.05
CA ASP A 618 8.99 -4.84 7.94
C ASP A 618 8.48 -4.92 9.36
N PHE A 619 8.71 -6.07 9.97
CA PHE A 619 8.51 -6.21 11.40
C PHE A 619 9.61 -5.43 12.15
N PRO A 620 9.24 -4.51 13.08
CA PRO A 620 10.22 -3.57 13.68
C PRO A 620 11.41 -4.25 14.34
N GLU A 621 11.18 -5.34 15.06
CA GLU A 621 12.20 -6.08 15.80
C GLU A 621 13.18 -6.76 14.85
N ARG A 622 12.70 -7.36 13.76
CA ARG A 622 13.55 -7.99 12.75
C ARG A 622 14.38 -6.95 11.98
N PHE A 623 13.80 -5.81 11.71
CA PHE A 623 14.54 -4.69 11.12
C PHE A 623 15.66 -4.22 12.06
N ALA A 624 15.39 -4.10 13.38
CA ALA A 624 16.40 -3.70 14.36
C ALA A 624 17.58 -4.69 14.42
N GLU A 625 17.34 -6.00 14.30
CA GLU A 625 18.40 -7.01 14.20
C GLU A 625 19.28 -6.80 12.96
N ASN A 626 18.68 -6.54 11.81
CA ASN A 626 19.43 -6.28 10.57
C ASN A 626 20.22 -4.97 10.66
N PHE A 627 19.63 -3.91 11.20
CA PHE A 627 20.31 -2.63 11.42
C PHE A 627 21.53 -2.79 12.35
N LYS A 628 21.38 -3.56 13.43
CA LYS A 628 22.48 -3.91 14.34
C LYS A 628 23.61 -4.62 13.60
N LEU A 629 23.29 -5.58 12.75
CA LEU A 629 24.29 -6.30 11.95
C LEU A 629 25.07 -5.38 11.01
N HIS A 630 24.42 -4.41 10.39
CA HIS A 630 25.07 -3.38 9.58
C HIS A 630 26.02 -2.52 10.40
N THR A 631 25.57 -2.04 11.56
CA THR A 631 26.37 -1.21 12.46
C THR A 631 27.61 -1.96 12.94
N GLU A 632 27.44 -3.20 13.40
CA GLU A 632 28.55 -4.06 13.84
C GLU A 632 29.55 -4.32 12.70
N SER A 633 29.05 -4.49 11.48
CA SER A 633 29.91 -4.71 10.31
C SER A 633 30.76 -3.49 9.98
N ARG A 634 30.23 -2.28 10.10
CA ARG A 634 30.97 -1.04 9.93
C ARG A 634 32.06 -0.86 11.00
N ILE A 635 31.71 -1.12 12.26
CA ILE A 635 32.66 -1.05 13.36
C ILE A 635 33.81 -2.04 13.14
N ARG A 636 33.47 -3.28 12.76
CA ARG A 636 34.48 -4.32 12.46
C ARG A 636 35.34 -3.99 11.25
N ALA A 637 34.77 -3.30 10.25
CA ALA A 637 35.52 -2.84 9.08
C ALA A 637 36.61 -1.81 9.44
N HIS A 638 36.32 -0.86 10.36
CA HIS A 638 37.37 0.05 10.88
C HIS A 638 38.52 -0.73 11.48
N TYR A 639 38.26 -1.69 12.36
CA TYR A 639 39.30 -2.51 12.96
C TYR A 639 40.11 -3.31 11.92
N LYS A 640 39.43 -4.03 11.01
CA LYS A 640 40.09 -4.83 9.97
C LYS A 640 40.92 -3.99 9.02
N LEU A 641 40.43 -2.81 8.66
CA LEU A 641 41.17 -1.85 7.84
C LEU A 641 42.42 -1.36 8.57
N GLY A 642 42.31 -1.00 9.85
CA GLY A 642 43.45 -0.60 10.67
C GLY A 642 44.53 -1.68 10.74
N MET A 643 44.14 -2.92 11.04
CA MET A 643 45.08 -4.07 11.10
C MET A 643 45.71 -4.36 9.73
N LEU A 644 44.96 -4.21 8.64
CA LEU A 644 45.49 -4.39 7.27
C LEU A 644 46.54 -3.31 6.93
N ILE A 645 46.24 -2.05 7.28
CA ILE A 645 47.19 -0.94 7.07
C ILE A 645 48.46 -1.18 7.90
N ALA A 646 48.33 -1.62 9.14
CA ALA A 646 49.49 -1.96 9.97
C ALA A 646 50.38 -3.04 9.35
N LYS A 647 49.75 -4.08 8.73
CA LYS A 647 50.52 -5.13 8.01
C LYS A 647 51.33 -4.59 6.81
N GLN A 648 50.78 -3.58 6.13
CA GLN A 648 51.38 -2.98 4.93
C GLN A 648 52.29 -1.77 5.24
N ALA A 649 52.19 -1.19 6.43
CA ALA A 649 52.94 0.01 6.80
C ALA A 649 54.44 -0.25 6.90
N THR A 650 55.20 0.65 6.29
CA THR A 650 56.67 0.65 6.33
C THR A 650 57.22 1.88 7.02
N ASP A 651 56.36 2.82 7.40
CA ASP A 651 56.70 4.08 8.02
C ASP A 651 55.72 4.47 9.13
N ILE A 652 56.05 5.48 9.89
CA ILE A 652 55.27 5.99 11.02
C ILE A 652 53.90 6.53 10.55
N SER A 653 53.80 7.08 9.33
CA SER A 653 52.58 7.62 8.79
C SER A 653 51.53 6.50 8.60
N GLY A 654 51.95 5.35 8.11
CA GLY A 654 51.11 4.17 7.98
C GLY A 654 50.63 3.64 9.35
N TYR A 655 51.50 3.62 10.34
CA TYR A 655 51.12 3.20 11.72
C TYR A 655 50.16 4.19 12.37
N ILE A 656 50.32 5.49 12.16
CA ILE A 656 49.37 6.50 12.61
C ILE A 656 48.00 6.28 11.96
N GLN A 657 47.96 6.09 10.65
CA GLN A 657 46.71 5.84 9.94
C GLN A 657 46.02 4.55 10.43
N SER A 658 46.78 3.49 10.66
CA SER A 658 46.30 2.26 11.27
C SER A 658 45.65 2.51 12.62
N PHE A 659 46.36 3.23 13.50
CA PHE A 659 45.82 3.54 14.84
C PHE A 659 44.56 4.38 14.81
N GLU A 660 44.43 5.34 13.90
CA GLU A 660 43.21 6.13 13.73
C GLU A 660 41.95 5.22 13.51
N TYR A 661 42.06 4.23 12.64
CA TYR A 661 40.94 3.28 12.39
C TYR A 661 40.71 2.36 13.58
N ILE A 662 41.76 1.86 14.24
CA ILE A 662 41.64 0.99 15.42
C ILE A 662 41.02 1.74 16.59
N ALA A 663 41.49 2.97 16.83
CA ALA A 663 40.98 3.84 17.89
C ALA A 663 39.47 4.18 17.68
N LEU A 664 39.09 4.43 16.44
CA LEU A 664 37.68 4.68 16.10
C LEU A 664 36.81 3.45 16.37
N ALA A 665 37.22 2.24 15.98
CA ALA A 665 36.55 1.01 16.29
C ALA A 665 36.46 0.72 17.81
N ALA A 666 37.53 1.04 18.54
CA ALA A 666 37.56 0.92 20.01
C ALA A 666 36.56 1.87 20.68
N SER A 667 36.48 3.12 20.20
CA SER A 667 35.52 4.12 20.69
C SER A 667 34.06 3.72 20.43
N MET A 668 33.81 2.89 19.41
CA MET A 668 32.49 2.33 19.07
C MET A 668 32.20 1.03 19.81
N GLY A 669 33.09 0.56 20.70
CA GLY A 669 32.85 -0.61 21.56
C GLY A 669 33.32 -1.95 21.01
N TYR A 670 34.12 -1.99 19.93
CA TYR A 670 34.63 -3.24 19.42
C TYR A 670 35.75 -3.79 20.31
N GLY A 671 35.48 -4.89 21.02
CA GLY A 671 36.38 -5.45 22.02
C GLY A 671 37.78 -5.79 21.49
N GLY A 672 37.89 -6.31 20.26
CA GLY A 672 39.18 -6.55 19.62
C GLY A 672 40.03 -5.29 19.46
N ALA A 673 39.39 -4.17 19.05
CA ALA A 673 40.08 -2.89 18.93
C ALA A 673 40.43 -2.28 20.29
N GLN A 674 39.55 -2.40 21.29
CA GLN A 674 39.82 -1.95 22.66
C GLN A 674 41.02 -2.67 23.27
N ASN A 675 41.12 -3.98 23.08
CA ASN A 675 42.26 -4.77 23.54
C ASN A 675 43.55 -4.35 22.83
N GLU A 676 43.49 -4.04 21.53
CA GLU A 676 44.66 -3.59 20.77
C GLU A 676 45.13 -2.22 21.24
N VAL A 677 44.20 -1.27 21.44
CA VAL A 677 44.52 0.04 22.04
C VAL A 677 45.18 -0.11 23.41
N ALA A 678 44.63 -1.02 24.25
CA ALA A 678 45.20 -1.29 25.56
C ALA A 678 46.62 -1.84 25.50
N ARG A 679 46.93 -2.71 24.53
CA ARG A 679 48.29 -3.20 24.29
C ARG A 679 49.27 -2.10 23.87
N ILE A 680 48.81 -1.22 22.93
CA ILE A 680 49.60 -0.09 22.47
C ILE A 680 49.95 0.82 23.65
N TYR A 681 48.99 1.16 24.50
CA TYR A 681 49.26 2.00 25.67
C TYR A 681 50.12 1.29 26.76
N ALA A 682 49.92 -0.03 26.91
CA ALA A 682 50.75 -0.83 27.84
C ALA A 682 52.24 -0.92 27.39
N SER A 683 52.49 -0.85 26.08
CA SER A 683 53.86 -0.80 25.53
C SER A 683 54.51 0.58 25.53
N GLY A 684 53.85 1.58 26.15
CA GLY A 684 54.37 2.93 26.25
C GLY A 684 53.76 3.92 25.24
N GLY A 685 52.90 3.46 24.33
CA GLY A 685 52.16 4.29 23.38
C GLY A 685 52.94 4.71 22.14
N ASP A 686 54.16 4.24 21.95
CA ASP A 686 54.90 4.43 20.72
C ASP A 686 54.46 3.45 19.67
N LEU A 687 53.80 3.97 18.61
CA LEU A 687 53.23 3.16 17.55
C LEU A 687 54.30 2.42 16.73
N ALA A 688 55.43 3.08 16.47
CA ALA A 688 56.49 2.47 15.68
C ALA A 688 57.16 1.32 16.46
N GLU A 689 57.40 1.53 17.76
CA GLU A 689 57.96 0.50 18.64
C GLU A 689 57.00 -0.68 18.78
N TYR A 690 55.69 -0.41 18.99
CA TYR A 690 54.68 -1.44 19.15
C TYR A 690 54.49 -2.28 17.88
N TYR A 691 54.28 -1.66 16.72
CA TYR A 691 54.03 -2.39 15.50
C TYR A 691 55.26 -3.11 14.94
N ASN A 692 56.44 -2.70 15.29
CA ASN A 692 57.67 -3.41 14.97
C ASN A 692 58.09 -4.43 16.05
N SER A 693 57.35 -4.53 17.15
CA SER A 693 57.65 -5.44 18.24
C SER A 693 57.16 -6.87 17.96
N PRO A 694 57.76 -7.90 18.57
CA PRO A 694 57.25 -9.27 18.49
C PRO A 694 55.86 -9.46 19.15
N PHE A 695 55.37 -8.46 19.89
CA PHE A 695 54.05 -8.47 20.51
C PHE A 695 52.90 -8.12 19.53
N PHE A 696 53.23 -7.49 18.41
CA PHE A 696 52.29 -7.25 17.34
C PHE A 696 52.12 -8.49 16.47
N VAL A 697 50.98 -9.18 16.58
CA VAL A 697 50.69 -10.36 15.77
C VAL A 697 49.52 -10.04 14.84
N PRO A 698 49.81 -9.59 13.58
CA PRO A 698 48.74 -9.18 12.63
C PRO A 698 47.71 -10.25 12.29
N ASP A 699 48.09 -11.52 12.44
CA ASP A 699 47.27 -12.69 12.08
C ASP A 699 46.67 -13.43 13.28
N ALA A 700 46.73 -12.84 14.50
CA ALA A 700 46.09 -13.44 15.66
C ALA A 700 44.63 -13.66 15.37
N LYS A 701 44.20 -14.94 15.32
CA LYS A 701 42.79 -15.37 15.20
C LYS A 701 42.05 -15.00 16.48
N PHE A 702 41.77 -13.73 16.67
CA PHE A 702 40.99 -13.22 17.79
C PHE A 702 39.48 -13.41 17.51
N GLU A 703 39.06 -14.64 17.19
CA GLU A 703 37.69 -15.09 17.41
C GLU A 703 37.67 -15.79 18.77
N GLY A 704 37.51 -15.01 19.83
CA GLY A 704 36.97 -15.48 21.09
C GLY A 704 37.89 -16.25 22.03
N SER A 705 39.21 -16.02 22.13
CA SER A 705 40.02 -16.65 23.17
C SER A 705 41.15 -15.81 23.74
N ASP A 706 41.08 -15.49 24.97
CA ASP A 706 41.94 -15.97 26.07
C ASP A 706 43.17 -15.17 26.46
N THR A 707 43.44 -13.99 25.88
CA THR A 707 44.26 -13.02 26.61
C THR A 707 43.53 -11.70 26.72
N MET A 708 42.39 -11.72 27.43
CA MET A 708 41.74 -10.49 27.84
C MET A 708 42.72 -9.73 28.75
N ILE A 709 43.07 -8.53 28.32
CA ILE A 709 43.76 -7.58 29.20
C ILE A 709 42.87 -7.34 30.40
N GLY A 710 43.44 -7.30 31.60
CA GLY A 710 42.68 -7.08 32.81
C GLY A 710 41.79 -5.83 32.74
N LYS A 711 40.73 -5.80 33.53
CA LYS A 711 39.74 -4.73 33.48
C LYS A 711 40.33 -3.34 33.75
N ASP A 712 41.31 -3.24 34.65
CA ASP A 712 41.94 -1.95 35.00
C ASP A 712 42.79 -1.37 33.88
N PRO A 713 43.71 -2.12 33.25
CA PRO A 713 44.46 -1.63 32.09
C PRO A 713 43.59 -1.22 30.90
N LEU A 714 42.46 -1.94 30.66
CA LEU A 714 41.55 -1.57 29.60
C LEU A 714 40.80 -0.27 29.90
N SER A 715 40.32 -0.09 31.14
CA SER A 715 39.65 1.13 31.56
C SER A 715 40.56 2.38 31.49
N ASP A 716 41.84 2.25 31.89
CA ASP A 716 42.83 3.31 31.79
C ASP A 716 43.12 3.66 30.32
N ALA A 717 43.26 2.64 29.46
CA ALA A 717 43.49 2.84 28.03
C ALA A 717 42.30 3.57 27.33
N MET A 718 41.09 3.19 27.67
CA MET A 718 39.91 3.85 27.12
C MET A 718 39.78 5.30 27.61
N ASN A 719 40.12 5.60 28.86
CA ASN A 719 40.17 6.98 29.34
C ASN A 719 41.22 7.81 28.59
N LYS A 720 42.44 7.30 28.45
CA LYS A 720 43.53 7.98 27.70
C LYS A 720 43.18 8.19 26.23
N LEU A 721 42.50 7.24 25.61
CA LEU A 721 42.00 7.38 24.25
C LEU A 721 40.92 8.47 24.17
N GLY A 722 40.07 8.58 25.19
CA GLY A 722 39.07 9.65 25.32
C GLY A 722 39.75 11.03 25.36
N ASP A 723 40.81 11.19 26.21
CA ASP A 723 41.58 12.44 26.29
C ASP A 723 42.25 12.79 24.95
N THR A 724 42.75 11.79 24.24
CA THR A 724 43.39 11.98 22.93
C THR A 724 42.39 12.48 21.89
N PHE A 725 41.20 11.93 21.85
CA PHE A 725 40.11 12.41 20.97
C PHE A 725 39.56 13.78 21.38
N PHE A 726 39.45 14.04 22.67
CA PHE A 726 38.95 15.31 23.19
C PHE A 726 39.87 16.48 22.84
N ASP A 727 41.14 16.31 23.07
CA ASP A 727 42.16 17.35 22.83
C ASP A 727 42.61 17.44 21.37
N GLY A 728 42.45 16.38 20.60
CA GLY A 728 43.01 16.25 19.26
C GLY A 728 44.53 16.23 19.31
N LYS A 729 45.13 15.64 20.36
CA LYS A 729 46.58 15.54 20.54
C LYS A 729 47.14 14.27 19.89
N GLY A 730 48.37 14.33 19.49
CA GLY A 730 49.08 13.22 18.87
C GLY A 730 48.59 12.94 17.44
N SER A 731 48.27 11.67 17.15
CA SER A 731 47.90 11.21 15.82
C SER A 731 46.39 11.32 15.50
N LEU A 732 45.55 11.57 16.50
CA LEU A 732 44.11 11.62 16.33
C LEU A 732 43.57 13.04 16.20
N LYS A 733 42.62 13.24 15.29
CA LYS A 733 41.88 14.50 15.17
C LYS A 733 40.89 14.63 16.33
N LYS A 734 40.62 15.86 16.75
CA LYS A 734 39.61 16.17 17.75
C LYS A 734 38.27 15.59 17.32
N ASN A 735 37.66 14.78 18.20
CA ASN A 735 36.37 14.17 18.01
C ASN A 735 35.66 13.99 19.34
N GLU A 736 34.82 14.95 19.69
CA GLU A 736 34.15 15.01 20.99
C GLU A 736 33.17 13.83 21.20
N GLU A 737 32.53 13.36 20.14
CA GLU A 737 31.66 12.22 20.22
C GLU A 737 32.41 10.91 20.51
N ALA A 738 33.56 10.71 19.84
CA ALA A 738 34.42 9.57 20.12
C ALA A 738 35.00 9.62 21.53
N ALA A 739 35.37 10.81 21.99
CA ALA A 739 35.86 11.04 23.36
C ALA A 739 34.78 10.65 24.39
N ALA A 740 33.55 11.17 24.25
CA ALA A 740 32.45 10.84 25.15
C ALA A 740 32.16 9.34 25.20
N ARG A 741 32.21 8.63 24.07
CA ARG A 741 32.10 7.17 24.03
C ARG A 741 33.22 6.46 24.77
N CYS A 742 34.44 6.86 24.59
CA CYS A 742 35.60 6.30 25.27
C CYS A 742 35.49 6.51 26.78
N TYR A 743 35.13 7.70 27.22
CA TYR A 743 34.91 8.00 28.64
C TYR A 743 33.76 7.15 29.23
N ARG A 744 32.69 6.95 28.48
CA ARG A 744 31.62 6.08 28.90
C ARG A 744 32.09 4.65 29.13
N TYR A 745 32.84 4.06 28.21
CA TYR A 745 33.39 2.71 28.39
C TYR A 745 34.35 2.62 29.56
N ALA A 746 35.23 3.62 29.76
CA ALA A 746 36.09 3.68 30.94
C ALA A 746 35.27 3.75 32.21
N ALA A 747 34.20 4.55 32.25
CA ALA A 747 33.27 4.68 33.38
C ALA A 747 32.54 3.37 33.70
N GLU A 748 32.00 2.70 32.68
CA GLU A 748 31.33 1.40 32.81
C GLU A 748 32.26 0.30 33.33
N LEU A 749 33.55 0.36 32.97
CA LEU A 749 34.59 -0.50 33.55
C LEU A 749 35.03 -0.09 34.96
N GLY A 750 34.55 1.04 35.45
CA GLY A 750 34.78 1.51 36.81
C GLY A 750 35.92 2.51 36.98
N HIS A 751 36.41 3.11 35.90
CA HIS A 751 37.46 4.11 35.98
C HIS A 751 36.96 5.45 36.54
N ALA A 752 37.54 5.93 37.65
CA ALA A 752 37.02 7.12 38.34
C ALA A 752 37.14 8.40 37.50
N GLU A 753 38.30 8.59 36.81
CA GLU A 753 38.50 9.75 35.93
C GLU A 753 37.59 9.68 34.70
N GLY A 754 37.47 8.50 34.08
CA GLY A 754 36.55 8.28 32.97
C GLY A 754 35.09 8.59 33.31
N ALA A 755 34.66 8.21 34.51
CA ALA A 755 33.34 8.53 35.01
C ALA A 755 33.13 10.02 35.25
N TYR A 756 34.14 10.71 35.71
CA TYR A 756 34.15 12.19 35.82
C TYR A 756 34.04 12.84 34.45
N SER A 757 34.91 12.46 33.51
CA SER A 757 34.95 13.02 32.17
C SER A 757 33.64 12.75 31.42
N TYR A 758 33.04 11.54 31.55
CA TYR A 758 31.72 11.21 30.96
C TYR A 758 30.60 12.03 31.58
N GLY A 759 30.56 12.14 32.92
CA GLY A 759 29.59 12.96 33.64
C GLY A 759 29.73 14.45 33.26
N TRP A 760 30.96 14.95 33.03
CA TRP A 760 31.21 16.30 32.53
C TRP A 760 30.68 16.48 31.12
N CYS A 761 30.90 15.52 30.21
CA CYS A 761 30.39 15.55 28.83
C CYS A 761 28.83 15.59 28.83
N LEU A 762 28.19 14.77 29.66
CA LEU A 762 26.74 14.75 29.80
C LEU A 762 26.15 16.07 30.31
N ARG A 763 26.87 16.73 31.27
CA ARG A 763 26.38 18.00 31.85
C ARG A 763 26.49 19.18 30.90
N HIS A 764 27.50 19.15 29.98
CA HIS A 764 27.78 20.28 29.06
C HIS A 764 27.39 20.01 27.63
N GLY A 765 26.79 18.86 27.32
CA GLY A 765 26.39 18.50 25.95
C GLY A 765 27.57 18.32 25.01
N VAL A 766 28.75 17.93 25.49
CA VAL A 766 29.95 17.82 24.66
C VAL A 766 30.09 16.40 24.09
N GLY A 767 29.89 16.28 22.77
CA GLY A 767 29.94 15.02 22.05
C GLY A 767 28.74 14.08 22.37
N ILE A 768 27.80 14.50 23.17
CA ILE A 768 26.59 13.78 23.56
C ILE A 768 25.49 14.79 23.93
N HIS A 769 24.24 14.38 23.84
CA HIS A 769 23.12 15.22 24.32
C HIS A 769 23.21 15.47 25.82
N GLU A 770 22.94 16.71 26.24
CA GLU A 770 22.93 17.12 27.63
C GLU A 770 21.92 16.30 28.44
N ASN A 771 22.36 15.76 29.58
CA ASN A 771 21.55 14.96 30.50
C ASN A 771 22.06 15.09 31.95
N ASP A 772 21.58 16.10 32.64
CA ASP A 772 21.98 16.38 34.01
C ASP A 772 21.69 15.24 34.99
N ALA A 773 20.57 14.51 34.81
CA ALA A 773 20.19 13.42 35.71
C ALA A 773 21.18 12.22 35.59
N GLU A 774 21.64 11.92 34.40
CA GLU A 774 22.64 10.89 34.17
C GLU A 774 24.04 11.39 34.57
N ALA A 775 24.36 12.64 34.29
CA ALA A 775 25.61 13.28 34.69
C ALA A 775 25.80 13.21 36.21
N ALA A 776 24.77 13.55 36.99
CA ALA A 776 24.84 13.49 38.46
C ALA A 776 25.14 12.07 38.98
N LYS A 777 24.62 11.02 38.34
CA LYS A 777 24.91 9.61 38.74
C LYS A 777 26.38 9.26 38.52
N TRP A 778 26.93 9.64 37.36
CA TRP A 778 28.33 9.34 37.03
C TRP A 778 29.30 10.18 37.86
N LEU A 779 28.98 11.46 38.10
CA LEU A 779 29.78 12.35 38.94
C LEU A 779 29.80 11.85 40.40
N LYS A 780 28.65 11.37 40.89
CA LYS A 780 28.60 10.77 42.23
C LYS A 780 29.47 9.52 42.31
N MET A 781 29.36 8.63 41.34
CA MET A 781 30.17 7.40 41.29
C MET A 781 31.67 7.72 41.30
N ALA A 782 32.07 8.71 40.50
CA ALA A 782 33.46 9.17 40.43
C ALA A 782 33.91 9.79 41.77
N ALA A 783 33.08 10.61 42.39
CA ALA A 783 33.34 11.24 43.69
C ALA A 783 33.50 10.21 44.81
N ASP A 784 32.63 9.21 44.84
CA ASP A 784 32.68 8.10 45.83
C ASP A 784 33.94 7.23 45.66
N LYS A 785 34.55 7.23 44.47
CA LYS A 785 35.85 6.60 44.17
C LYS A 785 37.03 7.53 44.41
N GLY A 786 36.82 8.70 44.99
CA GLY A 786 37.89 9.65 45.38
C GLY A 786 38.33 10.62 44.29
N ASN A 787 37.61 10.76 43.20
CA ASN A 787 37.92 11.80 42.18
C ASN A 787 37.51 13.16 42.73
N VAL A 788 38.52 14.05 42.85
CA VAL A 788 38.43 15.37 43.50
C VAL A 788 37.50 16.31 42.67
N SER A 789 37.69 16.35 41.38
CA SER A 789 36.91 17.19 40.48
C SER A 789 35.44 16.72 40.41
N ALA A 790 35.22 15.42 40.45
CA ALA A 790 33.91 14.85 40.47
C ALA A 790 33.15 15.17 41.79
N ALA A 791 33.85 15.10 42.92
CA ALA A 791 33.30 15.50 44.21
C ALA A 791 32.85 16.96 44.26
N TYR A 792 33.62 17.84 43.65
CA TYR A 792 33.25 19.25 43.48
C TYR A 792 32.05 19.40 42.56
N SER A 793 32.07 18.76 41.38
CA SER A 793 31.01 18.87 40.38
C SER A 793 29.69 18.25 40.85
N TYR A 794 29.71 17.12 41.57
CA TYR A 794 28.52 16.55 42.19
C TYR A 794 27.98 17.42 43.31
N GLY A 795 28.88 18.03 44.13
CA GLY A 795 28.49 19.02 45.13
C GLY A 795 27.72 20.21 44.49
N LEU A 796 28.13 20.67 43.31
CA LEU A 796 27.36 21.67 42.53
C LEU A 796 25.98 21.14 42.11
N CYS A 797 25.90 19.92 41.60
CA CYS A 797 24.63 19.31 41.25
C CYS A 797 23.67 19.27 42.47
N CYS A 798 24.17 18.93 43.65
CA CYS A 798 23.38 18.93 44.87
C CYS A 798 22.98 20.33 45.34
N GLU A 799 23.83 21.32 45.19
CA GLU A 799 23.55 22.72 45.60
C GLU A 799 22.51 23.34 44.66
N GLU A 800 22.62 23.12 43.35
CA GLU A 800 21.76 23.68 42.31
C GLU A 800 20.46 22.90 42.12
N GLY A 801 20.43 21.62 42.51
CA GLY A 801 19.34 20.68 42.20
C GLY A 801 19.41 20.13 40.80
N SER A 802 20.48 20.43 40.04
CA SER A 802 20.68 20.03 38.67
C SER A 802 20.93 18.52 38.59
N GLY A 803 20.05 17.78 37.90
CA GLY A 803 20.12 16.32 37.79
C GLY A 803 19.77 15.51 39.04
N THR A 804 19.71 16.12 40.23
CA THR A 804 19.27 15.48 41.47
C THR A 804 17.79 15.69 41.77
N GLY A 805 17.14 16.58 41.03
CA GLY A 805 15.71 16.89 41.12
C GLY A 805 15.33 17.78 42.29
N VAL A 806 16.14 17.84 43.33
CA VAL A 806 15.94 18.72 44.50
C VAL A 806 17.30 19.24 45.00
N THR A 807 17.31 20.44 45.50
CA THR A 807 18.49 21.00 46.16
C THR A 807 18.75 20.28 47.51
N ASN A 808 19.94 19.73 47.68
CA ASN A 808 20.33 19.02 48.91
C ASN A 808 21.61 19.63 49.49
N LYS A 809 21.42 20.68 50.32
CA LYS A 809 22.55 21.37 50.89
C LYS A 809 23.44 20.50 51.75
N ARG A 810 22.87 19.52 52.51
CA ARG A 810 23.66 18.62 53.35
C ARG A 810 24.61 17.74 52.53
N GLU A 811 24.11 17.20 51.44
CA GLU A 811 24.88 16.36 50.54
C GLU A 811 25.92 17.22 49.79
N ALA A 812 25.55 18.43 49.36
CA ALA A 812 26.50 19.39 48.77
C ALA A 812 27.64 19.71 49.73
N VAL A 813 27.37 20.00 51.01
CA VAL A 813 28.36 20.27 52.04
C VAL A 813 29.30 19.07 52.25
N TYR A 814 28.74 17.84 52.26
CA TYR A 814 29.50 16.61 52.37
C TYR A 814 30.53 16.48 51.23
N TYR A 815 30.12 16.59 49.99
CA TYR A 815 31.01 16.43 48.83
C TYR A 815 31.98 17.60 48.66
N TYR A 816 31.57 18.84 48.98
CA TYR A 816 32.53 19.98 49.05
C TYR A 816 33.58 19.78 50.12
N ARG A 817 33.23 19.27 51.29
CA ARG A 817 34.16 18.92 52.33
C ARG A 817 35.14 17.82 51.89
N LEU A 818 34.62 16.79 51.22
CA LEU A 818 35.44 15.72 50.65
C LEU A 818 36.45 16.28 49.64
N ALA A 819 35.98 17.07 48.65
CA ALA A 819 36.84 17.69 47.66
C ALA A 819 37.87 18.68 48.27
N ALA A 820 37.45 19.48 49.26
CA ALA A 820 38.32 20.40 50.00
C ALA A 820 39.41 19.68 50.78
N GLY A 821 39.06 18.53 51.42
CA GLY A 821 40.02 17.68 52.10
C GLY A 821 41.10 17.07 51.19
N LEU A 822 40.78 16.94 49.90
CA LEU A 822 41.67 16.48 48.86
C LEU A 822 42.36 17.64 48.08
N GLY A 823 42.21 18.91 48.55
CA GLY A 823 42.93 20.07 48.08
C GLY A 823 42.19 20.92 47.02
N HIS A 824 40.88 20.71 46.75
CA HIS A 824 40.14 21.53 45.80
C HIS A 824 39.79 22.90 46.39
N VAL A 825 40.38 23.96 45.86
CA VAL A 825 40.30 25.34 46.40
C VAL A 825 38.87 25.90 46.36
N ASP A 826 38.19 25.75 45.26
CA ASP A 826 36.82 26.30 45.13
C ASP A 826 35.80 25.49 45.93
N ALA A 827 35.98 24.20 46.12
CA ALA A 827 35.20 23.38 47.03
C ALA A 827 35.35 23.88 48.47
N ALA A 828 36.56 24.20 48.88
CA ALA A 828 36.83 24.76 50.22
C ALA A 828 36.11 26.12 50.43
N LYS A 829 36.11 27.01 49.42
CA LYS A 829 35.35 28.27 49.52
C LYS A 829 33.84 28.04 49.65
N ARG A 830 33.29 27.15 48.85
CA ARG A 830 31.85 26.83 48.88
C ARG A 830 31.47 26.09 50.19
N PHE A 831 32.27 25.19 50.62
CA PHE A 831 32.10 24.50 51.92
C PHE A 831 32.00 25.53 53.05
N LEU A 832 32.96 26.49 53.16
CA LEU A 832 32.93 27.54 54.21
C LEU A 832 31.73 28.46 54.06
N LYS A 833 31.27 28.75 52.85
CA LYS A 833 30.10 29.59 52.59
C LYS A 833 28.82 28.92 53.08
N LEU A 834 28.61 27.64 52.73
CA LEU A 834 27.40 26.89 53.04
C LEU A 834 27.34 26.48 54.53
N SER A 835 28.48 26.14 55.14
CA SER A 835 28.57 25.83 56.57
C SER A 835 28.28 27.04 57.50
N ARG A 836 28.50 28.25 57.01
CA ARG A 836 28.20 29.50 57.76
C ARG A 836 26.75 29.98 57.58
N SER A 837 26.01 29.42 56.63
CA SER A 837 24.63 29.80 56.37
C SER A 837 23.61 28.95 57.15
N ASP A 838 24.09 27.96 57.88
CA ASP A 838 23.32 27.11 58.77
C ASP A 838 23.50 27.45 60.28
N GLU A 839 24.40 28.44 60.59
CA GLU A 839 24.45 29.18 61.86
C GLU A 839 23.59 30.45 61.76
#